data_075967e3e00b2e1b64775374db70fd80
#
_entry.id   075967e3e00b2e1b64775374db70fd80
#
_cell.length_a   1.000
_cell.length_b   1.000
_cell.length_c   1.000
_cell.angle_alpha   90.00
_cell.angle_beta   90.00
_cell.angle_gamma   90.00
#
_symmetry.space_group_name_H-M   'P 1'
#
loop_
_entity.id
_entity.type
_entity.pdbx_description
1 polymer ?
#
loop_
_entity_poly.entity_id
_entity_poly.type
_entity_poly.pdbx_seq_one_letter_code
_entity_poly.pdbx_strand_id
1 'polypeptide(L)'
;VAILVACGAGPAWATTAQGDTTAEPLQEVTVTAQRLNLIGTTTTASQGVIGNDELTLTPAYRPGQVLETVPGLDVTVHSGEGKANQYLMRGYNLDHGTDLAVFIDGMPVNEPTHTHGQGYADVNFMIPELATDVSYSKGTYYADEGDFASVGAVHINYLDALPDQVSMTVGTLGFQRVYSAGSTALGDGKLLGAIELQHYDGPWATPGDQRKLNSVLRYSGGDAEQGYSLTAMFYHDTWNAQTDVPERAIDEGSITRFGQLDPSDAGYAQRASLSGNFHASLGGGKLVATAYVISNELTLWNDFTHFLIDPIHGDQEQQHEGRATIGTDLSYSHPFNWFGVNNELVEGFHVRSDFNDVSRLPTQDREVLSAAELAAVNYPPFYSESDQVHLGSIAGFVQLTSHWNEWLRSVIGFREDYMHGSDSGTNYGSASDALPEPKASLIFTPWDTTEFYLSYGTGFHSDDLRGVDQAMIERVPGAPLIASQTGEEVGMRQEALDGKIAATVAFYRLHAQSETTYDPDVGQDIAGPGSIRQGYELNITYQVLRWLEIYASYSGDHARYTSPLDDGTGHLGYNLPNAPLATGSLNIYLKNLGPWSGGLAYRYLSSYPLSSGPCNNAAVAHDFPGLTSCAAAPTPAGQVNGSGYGEWNADVHYAFSQGWSAGLGIYNLLDKKGNAMEYWYVDRLPGEPAYGVADLHIHPLEPISVRLTVAKDF
;
A
#
# COMPACT_ATOMS: atom_id res chain seq x y z
N VAL A 1 25.29 -3.89 -17.16
CA VAL A 1 26.51 -4.64 -16.91
C VAL A 1 26.10 -6.07 -16.56
N ALA A 2 26.27 -6.99 -17.52
CA ALA A 2 25.94 -8.39 -17.35
C ALA A 2 27.03 -9.08 -16.49
N ILE A 3 26.64 -9.68 -15.40
CA ILE A 3 27.50 -10.57 -14.62
C ILE A 3 27.05 -12.00 -14.93
N LEU A 4 27.87 -12.69 -15.75
CA LEU A 4 27.78 -14.13 -15.97
C LEU A 4 28.49 -14.82 -14.78
N VAL A 5 27.77 -15.62 -14.00
CA VAL A 5 28.36 -16.53 -13.04
C VAL A 5 28.57 -17.87 -13.75
N ALA A 6 29.83 -18.18 -14.07
CA ALA A 6 30.21 -19.47 -14.60
C ALA A 6 30.51 -20.43 -13.45
N CYS A 7 29.71 -21.48 -13.28
CA CYS A 7 30.03 -22.61 -12.40
C CYS A 7 31.12 -23.47 -13.07
N GLY A 8 32.35 -23.42 -12.53
CA GLY A 8 33.44 -24.29 -12.90
C GLY A 8 33.46 -25.56 -12.04
N ALA A 9 33.28 -26.72 -12.68
CA ALA A 9 33.45 -28.02 -12.02
C ALA A 9 34.94 -28.35 -11.83
N GLY A 10 35.36 -28.58 -10.60
CA GLY A 10 36.68 -29.13 -10.24
C GLY A 10 36.57 -30.56 -9.73
N PRO A 11 37.61 -31.42 -9.87
CA PRO A 11 37.45 -32.86 -9.78
C PRO A 11 37.40 -33.40 -8.35
N ALA A 12 36.61 -34.45 -8.20
CA ALA A 12 36.43 -35.22 -6.98
C ALA A 12 37.68 -35.93 -6.52
N TRP A 13 38.00 -35.84 -5.23
CA TRP A 13 38.84 -36.79 -4.51
C TRP A 13 37.97 -37.55 -3.52
N ALA A 14 37.78 -38.83 -3.79
CA ALA A 14 37.08 -39.74 -2.91
C ALA A 14 37.97 -40.10 -1.69
N THR A 15 37.45 -39.87 -0.48
CA THR A 15 37.86 -40.57 0.72
C THR A 15 36.65 -41.11 1.41
N THR A 16 36.56 -42.43 1.46
CA THR A 16 35.57 -43.20 2.19
C THR A 16 35.75 -43.00 3.70
N ALA A 17 34.71 -42.45 4.34
CA ALA A 17 34.45 -42.64 5.77
C ALA A 17 32.98 -42.98 5.93
N GLN A 18 32.71 -44.25 6.29
CA GLN A 18 31.42 -44.68 6.79
C GLN A 18 31.18 -44.06 8.14
N GLY A 19 30.19 -43.19 8.20
CA GLY A 19 29.60 -42.66 9.43
C GLY A 19 28.11 -42.56 9.19
N ASP A 20 27.36 -43.43 9.85
CA ASP A 20 25.92 -43.42 9.92
C ASP A 20 25.49 -42.09 10.55
N THR A 21 25.00 -41.15 9.73
CA THR A 21 24.28 -39.97 10.20
C THR A 21 22.90 -40.04 9.54
N THR A 22 21.93 -40.60 10.26
CA THR A 22 20.55 -40.27 10.05
C THR A 22 20.39 -38.76 10.19
N ALA A 23 20.23 -38.07 9.07
CA ALA A 23 19.82 -36.69 9.08
C ALA A 23 18.44 -36.63 9.78
N GLU A 24 18.39 -36.04 10.96
CA GLU A 24 17.11 -35.67 11.54
C GLU A 24 16.41 -34.71 10.55
N PRO A 25 15.13 -34.92 10.24
CA PRO A 25 14.37 -33.97 9.45
C PRO A 25 14.44 -32.61 10.16
N LEU A 26 14.80 -31.57 9.42
CA LEU A 26 14.75 -30.19 9.89
C LEU A 26 13.39 -29.96 10.55
N GLN A 27 13.35 -29.75 11.87
CA GLN A 27 12.15 -29.28 12.54
C GLN A 27 11.86 -27.91 11.98
N GLU A 28 10.81 -27.85 11.18
CA GLU A 28 10.17 -26.63 10.74
C GLU A 28 9.71 -25.89 12.01
N VAL A 29 10.39 -24.82 12.36
CA VAL A 29 9.90 -23.88 13.36
C VAL A 29 8.81 -23.08 12.68
N THR A 30 7.62 -23.68 12.62
CA THR A 30 6.41 -22.98 12.18
C THR A 30 6.03 -22.01 13.30
N VAL A 31 6.46 -20.76 13.19
CA VAL A 31 5.85 -19.68 13.95
C VAL A 31 4.47 -19.49 13.36
N THR A 32 3.46 -20.08 13.97
CA THR A 32 2.06 -19.93 13.56
C THR A 32 1.55 -18.60 14.08
N ALA A 33 1.87 -17.52 13.37
CA ALA A 33 1.14 -16.27 13.54
C ALA A 33 -0.33 -16.55 13.16
N GLN A 34 -1.27 -16.23 14.02
CA GLN A 34 -2.70 -16.52 13.80
C GLN A 34 -3.53 -15.34 14.24
N ARG A 35 -4.65 -15.08 13.55
CA ARG A 35 -5.69 -14.13 13.96
C ARG A 35 -6.35 -14.48 15.29
N LEU A 36 -6.15 -15.72 15.74
CA LEU A 36 -6.69 -16.29 16.98
C LEU A 36 -5.68 -16.12 18.13
N ASN A 37 -6.17 -16.15 19.37
CA ASN A 37 -5.36 -16.09 20.61
C ASN A 37 -4.57 -14.77 20.78
N LEU A 38 -5.20 -13.62 20.47
CA LEU A 38 -4.60 -12.29 20.63
C LEU A 38 -5.03 -11.57 21.92
N ILE A 39 -5.86 -12.19 22.75
CA ILE A 39 -6.22 -11.66 24.09
C ILE A 39 -4.95 -11.54 24.95
N GLY A 40 -4.77 -10.40 25.60
CA GLY A 40 -3.61 -10.10 26.45
C GLY A 40 -2.41 -9.51 25.70
N THR A 41 -2.41 -9.49 24.35
CA THR A 41 -1.25 -9.08 23.55
C THR A 41 -1.43 -7.77 22.78
N THR A 42 -2.66 -7.46 22.36
CA THR A 42 -2.94 -6.29 21.50
C THR A 42 -3.21 -5.02 22.31
N THR A 43 -2.85 -3.87 21.71
CA THR A 43 -3.06 -2.54 22.30
C THR A 43 -4.46 -1.99 21.97
N THR A 44 -5.05 -2.38 20.85
CA THR A 44 -6.39 -1.98 20.40
C THR A 44 -7.17 -3.16 19.82
N ALA A 45 -8.47 -2.98 19.58
CA ALA A 45 -9.28 -3.98 18.86
C ALA A 45 -8.88 -4.10 17.39
N SER A 46 -8.30 -3.04 16.82
CA SER A 46 -7.94 -2.89 15.40
C SER A 46 -6.49 -3.30 15.08
N GLN A 47 -5.88 -4.11 15.93
CA GLN A 47 -4.55 -4.69 15.74
C GLN A 47 -4.64 -6.21 15.53
N GLY A 48 -3.78 -6.77 14.66
CA GLY A 48 -3.77 -8.20 14.43
C GLY A 48 -2.60 -8.69 13.59
N VAL A 49 -2.58 -10.02 13.38
CA VAL A 49 -1.57 -10.72 12.60
C VAL A 49 -2.24 -11.72 11.68
N ILE A 50 -1.75 -11.85 10.45
CA ILE A 50 -2.21 -12.79 9.42
C ILE A 50 -1.05 -13.73 9.15
N GLY A 51 -1.26 -15.04 9.26
CA GLY A 51 -0.21 -16.03 9.07
C GLY A 51 -0.04 -16.47 7.62
N ASN A 52 1.09 -17.12 7.34
CA ASN A 52 1.45 -17.62 6.02
C ASN A 52 0.37 -18.50 5.37
N ASP A 53 -0.30 -19.36 6.15
CA ASP A 53 -1.38 -20.23 5.65
C ASP A 53 -2.52 -19.42 5.00
N GLU A 54 -2.91 -18.29 5.60
CA GLU A 54 -3.96 -17.43 5.06
C GLU A 54 -3.45 -16.64 3.84
N LEU A 55 -2.21 -16.15 3.90
CA LEU A 55 -1.59 -15.39 2.80
C LEU A 55 -1.47 -16.24 1.53
N THR A 56 -1.02 -17.47 1.66
CA THR A 56 -0.82 -18.39 0.53
C THR A 56 -2.12 -18.95 -0.04
N LEU A 57 -3.20 -18.98 0.74
CA LEU A 57 -4.51 -19.45 0.32
C LEU A 57 -5.47 -18.33 -0.13
N THR A 58 -5.07 -17.04 0.04
CA THR A 58 -5.87 -15.91 -0.44
C THR A 58 -5.70 -15.76 -1.94
N PRO A 59 -6.78 -15.89 -2.73
CA PRO A 59 -6.72 -15.67 -4.16
C PRO A 59 -6.38 -14.20 -4.46
N ALA A 60 -5.16 -13.95 -4.95
CA ALA A 60 -4.68 -12.64 -5.32
C ALA A 60 -4.12 -12.67 -6.75
N TYR A 61 -4.65 -11.84 -7.66
CA TYR A 61 -4.13 -11.79 -9.02
C TYR A 61 -2.99 -10.77 -9.19
N ARG A 62 -2.75 -9.91 -8.15
CA ARG A 62 -1.65 -8.95 -8.06
C ARG A 62 -0.98 -9.02 -6.67
N PRO A 63 0.32 -8.75 -6.53
CA PRO A 63 1.01 -8.81 -5.24
C PRO A 63 0.34 -7.96 -4.14
N GLY A 64 -0.05 -6.73 -4.46
CA GLY A 64 -0.67 -5.81 -3.50
C GLY A 64 -2.00 -6.29 -2.91
N GLN A 65 -2.73 -7.16 -3.60
CA GLN A 65 -3.99 -7.71 -3.06
C GLN A 65 -3.81 -8.66 -1.86
N VAL A 66 -2.60 -9.14 -1.60
CA VAL A 66 -2.31 -9.84 -0.35
C VAL A 66 -2.61 -8.95 0.87
N LEU A 67 -2.50 -7.63 0.72
CA LEU A 67 -2.84 -6.67 1.78
C LEU A 67 -4.34 -6.60 2.09
N GLU A 68 -5.24 -7.07 1.20
CA GLU A 68 -6.68 -7.17 1.50
C GLU A 68 -7.01 -8.21 2.57
N THR A 69 -6.03 -9.00 3.01
CA THR A 69 -6.13 -9.81 4.21
C THR A 69 -6.19 -8.94 5.48
N VAL A 70 -5.73 -7.68 5.42
CA VAL A 70 -5.93 -6.68 6.48
C VAL A 70 -7.41 -6.28 6.51
N PRO A 71 -8.10 -6.36 7.66
CA PRO A 71 -9.53 -6.06 7.74
C PRO A 71 -9.87 -4.65 7.27
N GLY A 72 -10.87 -4.51 6.39
CA GLY A 72 -11.35 -3.22 5.92
C GLY A 72 -10.47 -2.51 4.88
N LEU A 73 -9.35 -3.11 4.48
CA LEU A 73 -8.52 -2.62 3.38
C LEU A 73 -9.01 -3.20 2.04
N ASP A 74 -9.27 -2.35 1.08
CA ASP A 74 -9.50 -2.70 -0.32
C ASP A 74 -8.34 -2.18 -1.16
N VAL A 75 -7.84 -3.00 -2.10
CA VAL A 75 -6.67 -2.70 -2.94
C VAL A 75 -7.08 -2.75 -4.39
N THR A 76 -7.03 -1.62 -5.07
CA THR A 76 -7.45 -1.50 -6.46
C THR A 76 -6.36 -0.84 -7.31
N VAL A 77 -6.65 -0.56 -8.57
CA VAL A 77 -5.78 0.14 -9.51
C VAL A 77 -6.60 1.09 -10.36
N HIS A 78 -5.98 2.15 -10.85
CA HIS A 78 -6.61 3.10 -11.76
C HIS A 78 -5.82 3.33 -13.05
N SER A 79 -4.61 2.79 -13.14
CA SER A 79 -3.80 2.80 -14.37
C SER A 79 -2.72 1.71 -14.28
N GLY A 80 -2.11 1.34 -15.38
CA GLY A 80 -0.92 0.51 -15.56
C GLY A 80 -0.55 -0.56 -14.52
N GLU A 81 -0.11 -1.71 -14.96
CA GLU A 81 0.13 -2.90 -14.12
C GLU A 81 1.29 -2.75 -13.13
N GLY A 82 2.34 -1.99 -13.49
CA GLY A 82 3.54 -1.81 -12.65
C GLY A 82 3.49 -0.58 -11.75
N LYS A 83 2.42 0.21 -11.79
CA LYS A 83 2.20 1.34 -10.90
C LYS A 83 1.76 0.86 -9.51
N ALA A 84 2.06 1.62 -8.45
CA ALA A 84 1.56 1.32 -7.12
C ALA A 84 0.03 1.19 -7.10
N ASN A 85 -0.46 0.31 -6.23
CA ASN A 85 -1.90 0.13 -6.06
C ASN A 85 -2.52 1.37 -5.41
N GLN A 86 -3.85 1.46 -5.55
CA GLN A 86 -4.68 2.37 -4.78
C GLN A 86 -5.20 1.65 -3.55
N TYR A 87 -5.12 2.29 -2.40
CA TYR A 87 -5.51 1.73 -1.12
C TYR A 87 -6.70 2.48 -0.55
N LEU A 88 -7.74 1.75 -0.13
CA LEU A 88 -8.97 2.30 0.42
C LEU A 88 -9.22 1.72 1.81
N MET A 89 -9.26 2.54 2.85
CA MET A 89 -9.47 2.08 4.24
C MET A 89 -10.03 3.21 5.12
N ARG A 90 -10.97 2.89 6.01
CA ARG A 90 -11.56 3.82 6.99
C ARG A 90 -12.10 5.12 6.37
N GLY A 91 -12.73 5.03 5.17
CA GLY A 91 -13.23 6.20 4.45
C GLY A 91 -12.13 7.11 3.89
N TYR A 92 -10.90 6.63 3.78
CA TYR A 92 -9.82 7.26 3.03
C TYR A 92 -9.71 6.64 1.64
N ASN A 93 -9.54 7.49 0.65
CA ASN A 93 -8.76 7.18 -0.52
C ASN A 93 -7.31 7.52 -0.15
N LEU A 94 -6.50 6.51 0.12
CA LEU A 94 -5.10 6.67 0.52
C LEU A 94 -4.19 6.88 -0.70
N ASP A 95 -4.83 7.12 -1.85
CA ASP A 95 -4.17 7.17 -3.14
C ASP A 95 -3.17 6.00 -3.28
N HIS A 96 -1.90 6.27 -3.47
CA HIS A 96 -0.88 5.24 -3.59
C HIS A 96 -0.17 4.89 -2.26
N GLY A 97 -0.68 5.34 -1.09
CA GLY A 97 -0.11 4.96 0.20
C GLY A 97 -0.10 6.03 1.28
N THR A 98 -0.55 7.25 1.01
CA THR A 98 -0.69 8.30 2.04
C THR A 98 -1.49 7.77 3.23
N ASP A 99 -1.05 8.03 4.47
CA ASP A 99 -1.70 7.58 5.71
C ASP A 99 -1.74 6.07 5.98
N LEU A 100 -1.19 5.23 5.09
CA LEU A 100 -0.97 3.80 5.32
C LEU A 100 0.52 3.49 5.23
N ALA A 101 1.20 3.35 6.36
CA ALA A 101 2.60 2.95 6.38
C ALA A 101 2.75 1.48 6.01
N VAL A 102 3.58 1.17 5.03
CA VAL A 102 3.87 -0.20 4.59
C VAL A 102 5.35 -0.49 4.80
N PHE A 103 5.64 -1.63 5.42
CA PHE A 103 7.00 -2.09 5.66
C PHE A 103 7.17 -3.50 5.12
N ILE A 104 8.30 -3.77 4.47
CA ILE A 104 8.69 -5.13 4.05
C ILE A 104 10.05 -5.44 4.66
N ASP A 105 10.07 -6.48 5.49
CA ASP A 105 11.27 -6.93 6.21
C ASP A 105 11.96 -5.78 7.00
N GLY A 106 11.15 -4.90 7.61
CA GLY A 106 11.59 -3.73 8.36
C GLY A 106 11.95 -2.50 7.54
N MET A 107 11.96 -2.58 6.21
CA MET A 107 12.20 -1.42 5.34
C MET A 107 10.89 -0.69 5.04
N PRO A 108 10.84 0.65 5.13
CA PRO A 108 9.69 1.42 4.67
C PRO A 108 9.52 1.31 3.15
N VAL A 109 8.27 1.22 2.70
CA VAL A 109 7.90 1.23 1.28
C VAL A 109 7.49 2.64 0.84
N ASN A 110 6.78 3.37 1.71
CA ASN A 110 6.28 4.72 1.40
C ASN A 110 7.40 5.72 1.07
N GLU A 111 7.18 6.50 0.05
CA GLU A 111 8.12 7.50 -0.48
C GLU A 111 7.56 8.92 -0.28
N PRO A 112 8.12 9.71 0.68
CA PRO A 112 7.73 11.10 0.86
C PRO A 112 8.29 11.98 -0.26
N THR A 113 7.56 13.02 -0.65
CA THR A 113 7.90 13.91 -1.78
C THR A 113 8.17 13.09 -3.04
N HIS A 114 7.10 12.59 -3.66
CA HIS A 114 7.18 11.69 -4.80
C HIS A 114 6.61 12.36 -6.07
N THR A 115 7.16 12.01 -7.25
CA THR A 115 6.77 12.64 -8.53
C THR A 115 5.30 12.42 -8.91
N HIS A 116 4.66 11.36 -8.38
CA HIS A 116 3.29 10.98 -8.75
C HIS A 116 2.27 11.15 -7.62
N GLY A 117 2.66 10.94 -6.37
CA GLY A 117 1.73 11.07 -5.22
C GLY A 117 2.46 10.85 -3.90
N GLN A 118 2.12 11.66 -2.90
CA GLN A 118 2.74 11.64 -1.59
C GLN A 118 2.58 10.29 -0.90
N GLY A 119 3.66 9.78 -0.32
CA GLY A 119 3.65 8.50 0.39
C GLY A 119 3.56 7.27 -0.52
N TYR A 120 3.93 7.40 -1.80
CA TYR A 120 3.85 6.34 -2.82
C TYR A 120 4.39 5.00 -2.31
N ALA A 121 3.53 3.99 -2.23
CA ALA A 121 3.82 2.67 -1.65
C ALA A 121 3.64 1.56 -2.71
N ASP A 122 4.64 1.44 -3.58
CA ASP A 122 4.69 0.34 -4.55
C ASP A 122 5.14 -0.95 -3.86
N VAL A 123 4.29 -1.98 -3.89
CA VAL A 123 4.59 -3.33 -3.40
C VAL A 123 4.78 -4.36 -4.52
N ASN A 124 4.89 -3.95 -5.78
CA ASN A 124 5.09 -4.88 -6.91
C ASN A 124 6.43 -5.63 -6.85
N PHE A 125 7.41 -5.11 -6.11
CA PHE A 125 8.67 -5.80 -5.84
C PHE A 125 8.56 -6.94 -4.82
N MET A 126 7.43 -7.09 -4.14
CA MET A 126 7.19 -8.19 -3.21
C MET A 126 7.00 -9.51 -3.96
N ILE A 127 7.62 -10.57 -3.44
CA ILE A 127 7.32 -11.96 -3.81
C ILE A 127 6.43 -12.54 -2.70
N PRO A 128 5.12 -12.70 -2.91
CA PRO A 128 4.18 -13.07 -1.84
C PRO A 128 4.50 -14.40 -1.14
N GLU A 129 5.06 -15.36 -1.86
CA GLU A 129 5.45 -16.67 -1.33
C GLU A 129 6.54 -16.59 -0.26
N LEU A 130 7.27 -15.47 -0.16
CA LEU A 130 8.28 -15.25 0.87
C LEU A 130 7.72 -14.67 2.17
N ALA A 131 6.46 -14.23 2.19
CA ALA A 131 5.86 -13.66 3.40
C ALA A 131 5.61 -14.72 4.47
N THR A 132 6.16 -14.53 5.67
CA THR A 132 5.88 -15.34 6.85
C THR A 132 4.55 -14.97 7.47
N ASP A 133 4.35 -13.67 7.62
CA ASP A 133 3.17 -13.06 8.23
C ASP A 133 3.04 -11.60 7.77
N VAL A 134 1.83 -11.10 7.99
CA VAL A 134 1.49 -9.68 7.87
C VAL A 134 0.92 -9.25 9.22
N SER A 135 1.62 -8.38 9.94
CA SER A 135 1.07 -7.71 11.12
C SER A 135 0.53 -6.34 10.73
N TYR A 136 -0.56 -5.95 11.37
CA TYR A 136 -1.19 -4.66 11.11
C TYR A 136 -1.64 -3.99 12.40
N SER A 137 -1.57 -2.67 12.39
CA SER A 137 -2.06 -1.78 13.45
C SER A 137 -2.82 -0.62 12.78
N LYS A 138 -4.05 -0.32 13.25
CA LYS A 138 -4.86 0.75 12.64
C LYS A 138 -5.12 1.89 13.61
N GLY A 139 -4.99 3.12 13.08
CA GLY A 139 -5.12 4.36 13.86
C GLY A 139 -3.83 4.81 14.51
N THR A 140 -3.89 5.95 15.16
CA THR A 140 -2.75 6.73 15.67
C THR A 140 -2.26 6.32 17.07
N TYR A 141 -2.46 5.08 17.50
CA TYR A 141 -2.36 4.68 18.92
C TYR A 141 -1.01 4.06 19.32
N TYR A 142 -0.08 3.87 18.39
CA TYR A 142 1.16 3.11 18.55
C TYR A 142 2.36 4.07 18.52
N ALA A 143 3.21 4.02 19.55
CA ALA A 143 4.31 4.96 19.69
C ALA A 143 5.49 4.67 18.75
N ASP A 144 5.63 3.43 18.32
CA ASP A 144 6.63 2.97 17.36
C ASP A 144 6.29 3.26 15.90
N GLU A 145 5.03 3.62 15.60
CA GLU A 145 4.59 4.02 14.27
C GLU A 145 4.73 5.54 14.07
N GLY A 146 5.20 5.96 12.89
CA GLY A 146 5.48 7.35 12.55
C GLY A 146 4.79 7.81 11.27
N ASP A 147 5.57 8.38 10.36
CA ASP A 147 5.08 8.95 9.10
C ASP A 147 4.21 7.96 8.30
N PHE A 148 3.12 8.45 7.72
CA PHE A 148 2.09 7.70 6.98
C PHE A 148 1.31 6.66 7.78
N ALA A 149 1.50 6.54 9.11
CA ALA A 149 0.82 5.53 9.92
C ALA A 149 -0.49 6.00 10.57
N SER A 150 -1.04 7.15 10.16
CA SER A 150 -2.19 7.77 10.84
C SER A 150 -3.50 7.02 10.66
N VAL A 151 -3.71 6.32 9.55
CA VAL A 151 -4.84 5.41 9.33
C VAL A 151 -4.47 3.98 9.72
N GLY A 152 -3.22 3.58 9.47
CA GLY A 152 -2.67 2.30 9.89
C GLY A 152 -1.26 2.04 9.39
N ALA A 153 -0.67 0.98 9.92
CA ALA A 153 0.61 0.44 9.49
C ALA A 153 0.49 -1.06 9.19
N VAL A 154 1.25 -1.52 8.21
CA VAL A 154 1.32 -2.92 7.79
C VAL A 154 2.79 -3.34 7.68
N HIS A 155 3.17 -4.39 8.39
CA HIS A 155 4.51 -4.96 8.37
C HIS A 155 4.46 -6.36 7.78
N ILE A 156 5.16 -6.58 6.69
CA ILE A 156 5.31 -7.86 5.99
C ILE A 156 6.68 -8.43 6.32
N ASN A 157 6.71 -9.57 7.00
CA ASN A 157 7.96 -10.24 7.35
C ASN A 157 8.28 -11.37 6.36
N TYR A 158 9.55 -11.57 6.04
CA TYR A 158 10.00 -12.61 5.12
C TYR A 158 10.51 -13.86 5.83
N LEU A 159 10.31 -15.01 5.20
CA LEU A 159 10.84 -16.30 5.61
C LEU A 159 12.37 -16.31 5.66
N ASP A 160 12.94 -16.97 6.67
CA ASP A 160 14.38 -17.22 6.75
C ASP A 160 14.82 -18.43 5.91
N ALA A 161 13.90 -19.32 5.59
CA ALA A 161 14.15 -20.48 4.74
C ALA A 161 12.83 -21.05 4.21
N LEU A 162 12.92 -21.69 3.05
CA LEU A 162 11.84 -22.47 2.43
C LEU A 162 12.43 -23.67 1.68
N PRO A 163 11.65 -24.72 1.40
CA PRO A 163 12.06 -25.80 0.51
C PRO A 163 12.42 -25.30 -0.88
N ASP A 164 13.33 -26.01 -1.55
CA ASP A 164 13.64 -25.71 -2.95
C ASP A 164 12.40 -25.96 -3.81
N GLN A 165 11.98 -24.95 -4.57
CA GLN A 165 10.77 -25.00 -5.38
C GLN A 165 10.93 -24.27 -6.71
N VAL A 166 10.18 -24.74 -7.70
CA VAL A 166 10.01 -24.06 -9.00
C VAL A 166 8.55 -24.14 -9.38
N SER A 167 7.98 -23.03 -9.83
CA SER A 167 6.62 -23.01 -10.38
C SER A 167 6.55 -22.27 -11.71
N MET A 168 5.59 -22.66 -12.53
CA MET A 168 5.23 -21.98 -13.77
C MET A 168 3.73 -21.79 -13.77
N THR A 169 3.29 -20.57 -14.01
CA THR A 169 1.88 -20.21 -14.16
C THR A 169 1.66 -19.63 -15.55
N VAL A 170 0.60 -20.08 -16.22
CA VAL A 170 0.13 -19.54 -17.48
C VAL A 170 -1.36 -19.21 -17.37
N GLY A 171 -1.82 -18.20 -18.03
CA GLY A 171 -3.23 -17.77 -17.90
C GLY A 171 -3.79 -17.11 -19.15
N THR A 172 -5.06 -16.75 -19.04
CA THR A 172 -5.72 -15.85 -19.99
C THR A 172 -5.09 -14.47 -19.94
N LEU A 173 -5.44 -13.61 -20.89
CA LEU A 173 -4.97 -12.22 -20.97
C LEU A 173 -3.43 -12.10 -21.04
N GLY A 174 -2.76 -13.10 -21.64
CA GLY A 174 -1.30 -13.11 -21.81
C GLY A 174 -0.49 -13.39 -20.56
N PHE A 175 -1.12 -13.78 -19.41
CA PHE A 175 -0.41 -13.99 -18.14
C PHE A 175 0.57 -15.16 -18.21
N GLN A 176 1.83 -14.91 -17.83
CA GLN A 176 2.89 -15.90 -17.70
C GLN A 176 3.75 -15.53 -16.49
N ARG A 177 4.05 -16.50 -15.63
CA ARG A 177 4.92 -16.29 -14.46
C ARG A 177 5.80 -17.52 -14.26
N VAL A 178 7.08 -17.29 -14.00
CA VAL A 178 8.03 -18.30 -13.54
C VAL A 178 8.59 -17.84 -12.21
N TYR A 179 8.51 -18.70 -11.21
CA TYR A 179 9.04 -18.46 -9.88
C TYR A 179 9.93 -19.61 -9.47
N SER A 180 11.07 -19.30 -8.87
CA SER A 180 11.96 -20.28 -8.27
C SER A 180 12.53 -19.74 -6.98
N ALA A 181 12.53 -20.56 -5.94
CA ALA A 181 13.15 -20.21 -4.66
C ALA A 181 13.73 -21.45 -3.98
N GLY A 182 14.62 -21.22 -3.04
CA GLY A 182 15.20 -22.29 -2.25
C GLY A 182 16.14 -21.78 -1.18
N SER A 183 16.53 -22.68 -0.27
CA SER A 183 17.39 -22.33 0.85
C SER A 183 18.45 -23.38 1.08
N THR A 184 19.65 -22.93 1.47
CA THR A 184 20.74 -23.81 1.83
C THR A 184 21.43 -23.34 3.11
N ALA A 185 21.98 -24.27 3.87
CA ALA A 185 22.83 -23.92 5.01
C ALA A 185 24.14 -23.29 4.51
N LEU A 186 24.54 -22.18 5.11
CA LEU A 186 25.79 -21.47 4.81
C LEU A 186 26.43 -21.00 6.12
N GLY A 187 27.57 -21.63 6.51
CA GLY A 187 28.16 -21.40 7.81
C GLY A 187 27.20 -21.77 8.95
N ASP A 188 26.99 -20.86 9.88
CA ASP A 188 26.06 -21.01 11.02
C ASP A 188 24.64 -20.51 10.71
N GLY A 189 24.41 -20.05 9.47
CA GLY A 189 23.13 -19.49 9.04
C GLY A 189 22.53 -20.23 7.84
N LYS A 190 21.49 -19.60 7.28
CA LYS A 190 20.78 -20.05 6.08
C LYS A 190 20.86 -18.97 5.01
N LEU A 191 21.06 -19.39 3.78
CA LEU A 191 20.99 -18.53 2.60
C LEU A 191 19.74 -18.92 1.82
N LEU A 192 18.80 -17.98 1.68
CA LEU A 192 17.61 -18.06 0.86
C LEU A 192 17.81 -17.25 -0.41
N GLY A 193 17.40 -17.81 -1.56
CA GLY A 193 17.36 -17.11 -2.84
C GLY A 193 16.00 -17.29 -3.49
N ALA A 194 15.47 -16.24 -4.11
CA ALA A 194 14.24 -16.29 -4.88
C ALA A 194 14.33 -15.41 -6.13
N ILE A 195 13.67 -15.84 -7.20
CA ILE A 195 13.54 -15.08 -8.44
C ILE A 195 12.14 -15.27 -9.02
N GLU A 196 11.57 -14.19 -9.52
CA GLU A 196 10.28 -14.14 -10.24
C GLU A 196 10.47 -13.42 -11.56
N LEU A 197 9.91 -14.01 -12.62
CA LEU A 197 9.75 -13.40 -13.92
C LEU A 197 8.27 -13.44 -14.30
N GLN A 198 7.70 -12.30 -14.68
CA GLN A 198 6.29 -12.20 -15.08
C GLN A 198 6.14 -11.41 -16.37
N HIS A 199 5.18 -11.85 -17.18
CA HIS A 199 4.65 -11.12 -18.30
C HIS A 199 3.12 -11.08 -18.21
N TYR A 200 2.52 -9.93 -18.57
CA TYR A 200 1.08 -9.76 -18.55
C TYR A 200 0.63 -8.70 -19.58
N ASP A 201 -0.36 -9.06 -20.42
CA ASP A 201 -0.93 -8.15 -21.42
C ASP A 201 -2.20 -7.42 -20.94
N GLY A 202 -2.95 -8.03 -19.99
CA GLY A 202 -4.25 -7.51 -19.57
C GLY A 202 -5.35 -7.61 -20.63
N PRO A 203 -6.56 -7.09 -20.33
CA PRO A 203 -7.69 -7.08 -21.26
C PRO A 203 -7.67 -5.91 -22.27
N TRP A 204 -6.64 -5.11 -22.28
CA TRP A 204 -6.53 -3.81 -22.92
C TRP A 204 -6.46 -3.91 -24.45
N ALA A 205 -7.00 -2.91 -25.14
CA ALA A 205 -6.94 -2.83 -26.61
C ALA A 205 -5.49 -2.67 -27.11
N THR A 206 -4.68 -1.88 -26.43
CA THR A 206 -3.21 -1.91 -26.53
C THR A 206 -2.69 -2.78 -25.39
N PRO A 207 -2.06 -3.93 -25.67
CA PRO A 207 -1.56 -4.81 -24.63
C PRO A 207 -0.66 -4.08 -23.63
N GLY A 208 -0.83 -4.38 -22.33
CA GLY A 208 0.00 -3.82 -21.26
C GLY A 208 1.48 -4.20 -21.38
N ASP A 209 1.80 -5.33 -22.02
CA ASP A 209 3.17 -5.83 -22.24
C ASP A 209 4.06 -5.70 -21.00
N GLN A 210 3.46 -5.92 -19.81
CA GLN A 210 4.21 -5.87 -18.57
C GLN A 210 5.33 -6.89 -18.56
N ARG A 211 6.52 -6.50 -18.15
CA ARG A 211 7.71 -7.36 -18.03
C ARG A 211 8.40 -7.10 -16.70
N LYS A 212 8.08 -7.94 -15.74
CA LYS A 212 8.54 -7.83 -14.35
C LYS A 212 9.62 -8.85 -14.02
N LEU A 213 10.64 -8.41 -13.32
CA LEU A 213 11.67 -9.22 -12.67
C LEU A 213 11.75 -8.83 -11.20
N ASN A 214 11.60 -9.81 -10.30
CA ASN A 214 11.91 -9.70 -8.89
C ASN A 214 12.99 -10.70 -8.49
N SER A 215 13.89 -10.29 -7.60
CA SER A 215 14.83 -11.21 -6.96
C SER A 215 15.10 -10.83 -5.52
N VAL A 216 15.27 -11.85 -4.67
CA VAL A 216 15.59 -11.72 -3.25
C VAL A 216 16.75 -12.64 -2.92
N LEU A 217 17.73 -12.14 -2.18
CA LEU A 217 18.81 -12.92 -1.56
C LEU A 217 18.87 -12.54 -0.09
N ARG A 218 18.62 -13.52 0.80
CA ARG A 218 18.57 -13.31 2.24
C ARG A 218 19.53 -14.28 2.95
N TYR A 219 20.38 -13.75 3.81
CA TYR A 219 21.17 -14.54 4.74
C TYR A 219 20.70 -14.29 6.16
N SER A 220 20.34 -15.32 6.89
CA SER A 220 19.83 -15.23 8.26
C SER A 220 20.53 -16.23 9.17
N GLY A 221 20.63 -15.90 10.45
CA GLY A 221 21.25 -16.77 11.44
C GLY A 221 20.91 -16.35 12.88
N GLY A 222 21.32 -17.21 13.81
CA GLY A 222 21.02 -17.03 15.22
C GLY A 222 19.77 -17.77 15.68
N ASP A 223 19.18 -17.33 16.80
CA ASP A 223 18.02 -17.92 17.44
C ASP A 223 17.08 -16.83 18.01
N ALA A 224 16.11 -17.21 18.83
CA ALA A 224 15.14 -16.27 19.43
C ALA A 224 15.79 -15.27 20.42
N GLU A 225 16.96 -15.58 20.99
CA GLU A 225 17.67 -14.70 21.91
C GLU A 225 18.61 -13.74 21.21
N GLN A 226 19.24 -14.21 20.13
CA GLN A 226 20.13 -13.39 19.30
C GLN A 226 20.06 -13.87 17.86
N GLY A 227 19.56 -13.02 16.97
CA GLY A 227 19.45 -13.32 15.55
C GLY A 227 19.75 -12.11 14.68
N TYR A 228 20.01 -12.40 13.41
CA TYR A 228 20.27 -11.39 12.39
C TYR A 228 19.83 -11.87 11.02
N SER A 229 19.53 -10.91 10.15
CA SER A 229 19.36 -11.16 8.73
C SER A 229 19.96 -10.01 7.90
N LEU A 230 20.39 -10.35 6.69
CA LEU A 230 20.82 -9.42 5.67
C LEU A 230 20.06 -9.77 4.39
N THR A 231 19.26 -8.84 3.88
CA THR A 231 18.39 -9.06 2.73
C THR A 231 18.72 -8.08 1.62
N ALA A 232 19.03 -8.59 0.43
CA ALA A 232 19.18 -7.81 -0.79
C ALA A 232 17.99 -8.11 -1.72
N MET A 233 17.36 -7.05 -2.26
CA MET A 233 16.24 -7.17 -3.20
C MET A 233 16.52 -6.37 -4.46
N PHE A 234 16.05 -6.87 -5.58
CA PHE A 234 16.05 -6.16 -6.86
C PHE A 234 14.74 -6.38 -7.59
N TYR A 235 14.19 -5.30 -8.10
CA TYR A 235 12.96 -5.22 -8.88
C TYR A 235 13.19 -4.39 -10.13
N HIS A 236 12.57 -4.82 -11.22
CA HIS A 236 12.52 -4.09 -12.48
C HIS A 236 11.20 -4.41 -13.18
N ASP A 237 10.50 -3.40 -13.64
CA ASP A 237 9.25 -3.53 -14.39
C ASP A 237 9.13 -2.50 -15.48
N THR A 238 8.49 -2.89 -16.59
CA THR A 238 8.11 -2.02 -17.70
C THR A 238 6.72 -2.40 -18.18
N TRP A 239 5.90 -1.41 -18.55
CA TRP A 239 4.54 -1.65 -19.03
C TRP A 239 4.03 -0.52 -19.91
N ASN A 240 3.04 -0.82 -20.80
CA ASN A 240 2.18 0.20 -21.36
C ASN A 240 1.06 0.49 -20.33
N ALA A 241 0.77 1.77 -20.09
CA ALA A 241 -0.24 2.16 -19.13
C ALA A 241 -1.60 2.35 -19.81
N GLN A 242 -2.64 2.08 -19.04
CA GLN A 242 -4.03 2.35 -19.40
C GLN A 242 -4.55 3.33 -18.36
N THR A 243 -4.38 4.60 -18.64
CA THR A 243 -4.94 5.69 -17.85
C THR A 243 -6.46 5.59 -17.86
N ASP A 244 -7.12 6.03 -16.81
CA ASP A 244 -8.59 6.08 -16.75
C ASP A 244 -9.14 6.94 -17.88
N VAL A 245 -10.28 6.52 -18.44
CA VAL A 245 -10.86 7.13 -19.64
C VAL A 245 -12.24 7.72 -19.39
N PRO A 246 -12.58 8.85 -20.02
CA PRO A 246 -13.89 9.48 -19.86
C PRO A 246 -15.01 8.59 -20.47
N GLU A 247 -16.10 8.41 -19.72
CA GLU A 247 -17.21 7.54 -20.11
C GLU A 247 -17.85 7.99 -21.42
N ARG A 248 -17.87 9.32 -21.69
CA ARG A 248 -18.41 9.85 -22.97
C ARG A 248 -17.65 9.37 -24.20
N ALA A 249 -16.34 9.14 -24.10
CA ALA A 249 -15.56 8.62 -25.24
C ALA A 249 -15.96 7.17 -25.57
N ILE A 250 -16.37 6.40 -24.56
CA ILE A 250 -16.91 5.05 -24.74
C ILE A 250 -18.32 5.11 -25.33
N ASP A 251 -19.18 5.97 -24.81
CA ASP A 251 -20.57 6.15 -25.26
C ASP A 251 -20.66 6.65 -26.70
N GLU A 252 -19.75 7.51 -27.11
CA GLU A 252 -19.64 8.00 -28.48
C GLU A 252 -19.03 6.95 -29.45
N GLY A 253 -18.44 5.89 -28.90
CA GLY A 253 -17.80 4.83 -29.65
C GLY A 253 -16.41 5.20 -30.21
N SER A 254 -15.77 6.24 -29.67
CA SER A 254 -14.41 6.64 -30.01
C SER A 254 -13.38 5.60 -29.54
N ILE A 255 -13.63 5.01 -28.36
CA ILE A 255 -12.85 3.91 -27.78
C ILE A 255 -13.79 2.82 -27.26
N THR A 256 -13.23 1.64 -26.98
CA THR A 256 -13.92 0.60 -26.23
C THR A 256 -13.72 0.79 -24.72
N ARG A 257 -14.47 0.09 -23.87
CA ARG A 257 -14.30 0.10 -22.41
C ARG A 257 -12.86 -0.26 -21.96
N PHE A 258 -12.14 -1.07 -22.74
CA PHE A 258 -10.74 -1.42 -22.51
C PHE A 258 -9.80 -0.71 -23.50
N GLY A 259 -10.26 0.39 -24.10
CA GLY A 259 -9.48 1.27 -24.95
C GLY A 259 -8.67 2.27 -24.14
N GLN A 260 -7.90 3.07 -24.83
CA GLN A 260 -7.15 4.21 -24.28
C GLN A 260 -7.15 5.34 -25.30
N LEU A 261 -7.03 6.57 -24.82
CA LEU A 261 -7.00 7.76 -25.68
C LEU A 261 -5.58 8.08 -26.13
N ASP A 262 -4.60 7.95 -25.26
CA ASP A 262 -3.20 8.00 -25.63
C ASP A 262 -2.54 6.61 -25.55
N PRO A 263 -2.28 5.95 -26.69
CA PRO A 263 -1.63 4.64 -26.72
C PRO A 263 -0.12 4.69 -26.40
N SER A 264 0.45 5.86 -26.19
CA SER A 264 1.84 6.03 -25.81
C SER A 264 2.06 6.10 -24.28
N ASP A 265 1.00 6.12 -23.48
CA ASP A 265 1.12 6.04 -22.02
C ASP A 265 1.86 4.78 -21.57
N ALA A 266 2.75 4.93 -20.59
CA ALA A 266 3.66 3.86 -20.17
C ALA A 266 4.22 4.08 -18.78
N GLY A 267 4.93 3.05 -18.30
CA GLY A 267 5.71 3.16 -17.09
C GLY A 267 6.97 2.29 -17.09
N TYR A 268 7.89 2.70 -16.27
CA TYR A 268 9.13 2.02 -15.93
C TYR A 268 9.37 2.19 -14.44
N ALA A 269 9.70 1.09 -13.75
CA ALA A 269 10.07 1.12 -12.35
C ALA A 269 11.26 0.22 -12.08
N GLN A 270 12.17 0.66 -11.20
CA GLN A 270 13.29 -0.13 -10.71
C GLN A 270 13.53 0.15 -9.24
N ARG A 271 13.77 -0.90 -8.46
CA ARG A 271 14.17 -0.79 -7.05
C ARG A 271 15.32 -1.73 -6.75
N ALA A 272 16.32 -1.24 -6.04
CA ALA A 272 17.37 -2.04 -5.42
C ALA A 272 17.45 -1.69 -3.95
N SER A 273 17.52 -2.68 -3.06
CA SER A 273 17.64 -2.43 -1.63
C SER A 273 18.55 -3.44 -0.93
N LEU A 274 19.14 -2.99 0.17
CA LEU A 274 19.86 -3.81 1.12
C LEU A 274 19.39 -3.44 2.53
N SER A 275 18.92 -4.42 3.29
CA SER A 275 18.54 -4.24 4.70
C SER A 275 19.23 -5.24 5.60
N GLY A 276 19.49 -4.83 6.83
CA GLY A 276 19.97 -5.69 7.90
C GLY A 276 19.07 -5.57 9.12
N ASN A 277 18.62 -6.71 9.64
CA ASN A 277 17.88 -6.80 10.88
C ASN A 277 18.71 -7.53 11.93
N PHE A 278 18.67 -7.05 13.17
CA PHE A 278 19.36 -7.63 14.30
C PHE A 278 18.48 -7.60 15.53
N HIS A 279 18.45 -8.68 16.29
CA HIS A 279 17.85 -8.69 17.62
C HIS A 279 18.75 -9.41 18.63
N ALA A 280 18.71 -8.95 19.87
CA ALA A 280 19.45 -9.59 20.96
C ALA A 280 18.77 -9.39 22.31
N SER A 281 18.83 -10.43 23.16
CA SER A 281 18.50 -10.30 24.57
C SER A 281 19.66 -9.58 25.28
N LEU A 282 19.39 -8.45 25.92
CA LEU A 282 20.38 -7.59 26.58
C LEU A 282 19.83 -7.08 27.91
N GLY A 283 20.55 -7.35 29.03
CA GLY A 283 20.22 -6.81 30.34
C GLY A 283 18.83 -7.17 30.86
N GLY A 284 18.24 -8.29 30.39
CA GLY A 284 16.88 -8.72 30.74
C GLY A 284 15.80 -8.16 29.84
N GLY A 285 16.17 -7.35 28.85
CA GLY A 285 15.29 -6.82 27.81
C GLY A 285 15.68 -7.35 26.43
N LYS A 286 15.02 -6.83 25.40
CA LYS A 286 15.25 -7.17 23.99
C LYS A 286 15.61 -5.93 23.18
N LEU A 287 16.75 -5.96 22.53
CA LEU A 287 17.18 -4.97 21.54
C LEU A 287 16.75 -5.43 20.15
N VAL A 288 16.17 -4.54 19.35
CA VAL A 288 15.88 -4.75 17.91
C VAL A 288 16.45 -3.58 17.14
N ALA A 289 17.14 -3.87 16.04
CA ALA A 289 17.73 -2.86 15.17
C ALA A 289 17.52 -3.23 13.70
N THR A 290 17.14 -2.25 12.90
CA THR A 290 17.04 -2.35 11.44
C THR A 290 17.88 -1.24 10.83
N ALA A 291 18.58 -1.54 9.74
CA ALA A 291 19.25 -0.52 8.92
C ALA A 291 19.05 -0.87 7.44
N TYR A 292 18.87 0.15 6.61
CA TYR A 292 18.58 -0.06 5.20
C TYR A 292 19.17 1.03 4.30
N VAL A 293 19.40 0.65 3.05
CA VAL A 293 19.64 1.56 1.93
C VAL A 293 18.80 1.10 0.75
N ILE A 294 18.14 2.06 0.10
CA ILE A 294 17.20 1.82 -0.99
C ILE A 294 17.54 2.77 -2.13
N SER A 295 17.50 2.28 -3.35
CA SER A 295 17.53 3.09 -4.58
C SER A 295 16.30 2.76 -5.39
N ASN A 296 15.49 3.79 -5.69
CA ASN A 296 14.31 3.70 -6.54
C ASN A 296 14.48 4.56 -7.78
N GLU A 297 13.87 4.14 -8.86
CA GLU A 297 13.68 4.92 -10.08
C GLU A 297 12.29 4.64 -10.61
N LEU A 298 11.53 5.69 -10.91
CA LEU A 298 10.20 5.62 -11.54
C LEU A 298 10.16 6.60 -12.71
N THR A 299 9.58 6.17 -13.82
CA THR A 299 9.19 7.05 -14.92
C THR A 299 7.80 6.66 -15.40
N LEU A 300 6.89 7.60 -15.39
CA LEU A 300 5.53 7.44 -15.91
C LEU A 300 5.33 8.41 -17.06
N TRP A 301 4.59 7.98 -18.07
CA TRP A 301 4.00 8.82 -19.10
C TRP A 301 2.50 8.63 -19.01
N ASN A 302 1.79 9.69 -18.62
CA ASN A 302 0.34 9.69 -18.40
C ASN A 302 -0.29 10.88 -19.11
N ASP A 303 -1.47 10.67 -19.68
CA ASP A 303 -2.33 11.73 -20.22
C ASP A 303 -3.70 11.67 -19.55
N PHE A 304 -3.94 12.53 -18.52
CA PHE A 304 -5.18 12.57 -17.78
C PHE A 304 -6.21 13.53 -18.39
N THR A 305 -5.76 14.71 -18.81
CA THR A 305 -6.64 15.80 -19.27
C THR A 305 -6.74 15.92 -20.78
N HIS A 306 -6.00 15.10 -21.49
CA HIS A 306 -5.98 14.90 -22.95
C HIS A 306 -5.59 16.18 -23.73
N PHE A 307 -6.50 17.07 -24.05
CA PHE A 307 -6.27 18.29 -24.84
C PHE A 307 -6.73 19.55 -24.10
N LEU A 308 -6.84 19.52 -22.76
CA LEU A 308 -7.33 20.63 -21.95
C LEU A 308 -6.30 21.78 -21.91
N ILE A 309 -5.02 21.44 -21.74
CA ILE A 309 -3.90 22.39 -21.56
C ILE A 309 -3.24 22.65 -22.91
N ASP A 310 -2.83 21.59 -23.62
CA ASP A 310 -2.23 21.66 -24.96
C ASP A 310 -3.18 21.10 -26.04
N PRO A 311 -3.93 21.97 -26.72
CA PRO A 311 -4.88 21.53 -27.75
C PRO A 311 -4.22 21.02 -29.05
N ILE A 312 -2.90 21.03 -29.17
CA ILE A 312 -2.14 20.66 -30.36
C ILE A 312 -1.42 19.32 -30.16
N HIS A 313 -0.70 19.15 -29.05
CA HIS A 313 0.16 18.00 -28.81
C HIS A 313 -0.46 16.98 -27.84
N GLY A 314 -1.51 17.37 -27.08
CA GLY A 314 -2.05 16.61 -25.96
C GLY A 314 -1.36 16.96 -24.66
N ASP A 315 -1.92 16.45 -23.56
CA ASP A 315 -1.49 16.79 -22.21
C ASP A 315 -0.62 15.68 -21.57
N GLN A 316 -0.05 14.80 -22.41
CA GLN A 316 0.84 13.77 -21.88
C GLN A 316 2.03 14.40 -21.17
N GLU A 317 2.32 13.91 -19.99
CA GLU A 317 3.47 14.29 -19.20
C GLU A 317 4.37 13.11 -18.86
N GLN A 318 5.66 13.37 -18.75
CA GLN A 318 6.62 12.48 -18.12
C GLN A 318 6.79 12.89 -16.65
N GLN A 319 6.45 12.00 -15.74
CA GLN A 319 6.79 12.10 -14.33
C GLN A 319 8.00 11.20 -14.08
N HIS A 320 9.10 11.76 -13.60
CA HIS A 320 10.33 11.01 -13.34
C HIS A 320 10.84 11.25 -11.94
N GLU A 321 11.31 10.19 -11.32
CA GLU A 321 11.96 10.21 -10.02
C GLU A 321 13.16 9.28 -10.00
N GLY A 322 14.28 9.78 -9.44
CA GLY A 322 15.45 8.99 -9.04
C GLY A 322 15.76 9.23 -7.56
N ARG A 323 15.65 8.20 -6.71
CA ARG A 323 15.73 8.33 -5.24
C ARG A 323 16.81 7.44 -4.63
N ALA A 324 17.49 7.96 -3.63
CA ALA A 324 18.26 7.18 -2.68
C ALA A 324 17.77 7.44 -1.25
N THR A 325 17.41 6.37 -0.53
CA THR A 325 16.97 6.43 0.86
C THR A 325 17.92 5.65 1.75
N ILE A 326 18.29 6.21 2.90
CA ILE A 326 19.03 5.53 3.96
C ILE A 326 18.32 5.73 5.30
N GLY A 327 18.27 4.70 6.11
CA GLY A 327 17.68 4.82 7.43
C GLY A 327 18.07 3.72 8.41
N THR A 328 17.69 3.95 9.66
CA THR A 328 17.89 3.01 10.76
C THR A 328 16.81 3.20 11.82
N ASP A 329 16.35 2.07 12.34
CA ASP A 329 15.38 1.98 13.42
C ASP A 329 16.00 1.17 14.56
N LEU A 330 15.89 1.66 15.78
CA LEU A 330 16.38 0.98 16.97
C LEU A 330 15.31 1.03 18.05
N SER A 331 15.03 -0.12 18.66
CA SER A 331 14.17 -0.19 19.84
C SER A 331 14.75 -1.11 20.90
N TYR A 332 14.49 -0.77 22.15
CA TYR A 332 14.84 -1.60 23.29
C TYR A 332 13.62 -1.74 24.21
N SER A 333 13.20 -2.97 24.47
CA SER A 333 12.13 -3.29 25.40
C SER A 333 12.69 -3.99 26.63
N HIS A 334 12.22 -3.62 27.84
CA HIS A 334 12.58 -4.33 29.04
C HIS A 334 11.44 -4.38 30.06
N PRO A 335 11.17 -5.56 30.63
CA PRO A 335 10.21 -5.71 31.71
C PRO A 335 10.80 -5.27 33.04
N PHE A 336 9.99 -4.65 33.91
CA PHE A 336 10.37 -4.32 35.28
C PHE A 336 9.15 -4.31 36.21
N ASN A 337 9.39 -4.51 37.48
CA ASN A 337 8.32 -4.38 38.48
C ASN A 337 8.49 -3.08 39.29
N TRP A 338 7.42 -2.30 39.37
CA TRP A 338 7.40 -1.07 40.12
C TRP A 338 6.16 -1.05 41.04
N PHE A 339 6.40 -0.98 42.36
CA PHE A 339 5.35 -1.03 43.41
C PHE A 339 4.38 -2.21 43.28
N GLY A 340 4.87 -3.38 42.82
CA GLY A 340 4.06 -4.58 42.65
C GLY A 340 3.29 -4.65 41.32
N VAL A 341 3.42 -3.64 40.45
CA VAL A 341 2.86 -3.62 39.11
C VAL A 341 3.91 -4.12 38.16
N ASN A 342 3.56 -5.09 37.29
CA ASN A 342 4.41 -5.54 36.20
C ASN A 342 4.30 -4.55 35.05
N ASN A 343 5.44 -4.08 34.61
CA ASN A 343 5.54 -3.09 33.53
C ASN A 343 6.50 -3.60 32.44
N GLU A 344 6.28 -3.12 31.23
CA GLU A 344 7.23 -3.19 30.13
C GLU A 344 7.45 -1.78 29.59
N LEU A 345 8.70 -1.35 29.49
CA LEU A 345 9.10 -0.10 28.87
C LEU A 345 9.73 -0.43 27.50
N VAL A 346 9.21 0.21 26.46
CA VAL A 346 9.80 0.21 25.12
C VAL A 346 10.26 1.62 24.80
N GLU A 347 11.49 1.76 24.37
CA GLU A 347 12.07 3.03 23.95
C GLU A 347 12.82 2.84 22.64
N GLY A 348 12.80 3.84 21.75
CA GLY A 348 13.48 3.73 20.49
C GLY A 348 13.62 5.03 19.73
N PHE A 349 14.31 4.96 18.61
CA PHE A 349 14.44 6.06 17.69
C PHE A 349 14.48 5.58 16.24
N HIS A 350 14.02 6.45 15.34
CA HIS A 350 14.05 6.26 13.89
C HIS A 350 14.80 7.41 13.25
N VAL A 351 15.59 7.12 12.22
CA VAL A 351 16.27 8.12 11.40
C VAL A 351 16.13 7.72 9.95
N ARG A 352 15.70 8.65 9.11
CA ARG A 352 15.57 8.46 7.67
C ARG A 352 16.09 9.68 6.92
N SER A 353 16.70 9.46 5.77
CA SER A 353 17.11 10.53 4.86
C SER A 353 16.86 10.09 3.42
N ASP A 354 16.15 10.92 2.67
CA ASP A 354 15.82 10.75 1.27
C ASP A 354 16.51 11.83 0.44
N PHE A 355 17.14 11.41 -0.65
CA PHE A 355 17.73 12.25 -1.69
C PHE A 355 17.00 11.94 -2.99
N ASN A 356 16.31 12.91 -3.55
CA ASN A 356 15.37 12.70 -4.63
C ASN A 356 15.56 13.73 -5.75
N ASP A 357 15.76 13.23 -6.97
CA ASP A 357 15.69 14.01 -8.20
C ASP A 357 14.30 13.80 -8.80
N VAL A 358 13.45 14.83 -8.82
CA VAL A 358 12.05 14.78 -9.26
C VAL A 358 11.86 15.69 -10.45
N SER A 359 11.18 15.21 -11.49
CA SER A 359 10.79 16.06 -12.61
C SER A 359 9.44 15.70 -13.19
N ARG A 360 8.76 16.70 -13.72
CA ARG A 360 7.52 16.61 -14.48
C ARG A 360 7.68 17.47 -15.74
N LEU A 361 7.60 16.83 -16.89
CA LEU A 361 7.86 17.48 -18.19
C LEU A 361 6.75 17.12 -19.19
N PRO A 362 6.17 18.08 -19.90
CA PRO A 362 5.20 17.82 -20.96
C PRO A 362 5.86 17.06 -22.11
N THR A 363 5.16 16.03 -22.59
CA THR A 363 5.62 15.12 -23.65
C THR A 363 4.56 14.93 -24.73
N GLN A 364 5.00 14.46 -25.89
CA GLN A 364 4.15 13.86 -26.92
C GLN A 364 4.81 12.56 -27.39
N ASP A 365 4.09 11.47 -27.43
CA ASP A 365 4.63 10.16 -27.80
C ASP A 365 5.89 9.78 -26.99
N ARG A 366 5.93 10.15 -25.69
CA ARG A 366 7.04 9.98 -24.71
C ARG A 366 8.28 10.86 -24.96
N GLU A 367 8.25 11.74 -25.95
CA GLU A 367 9.33 12.68 -26.22
C GLU A 367 9.03 14.04 -25.60
N VAL A 368 10.00 14.61 -24.86
CA VAL A 368 9.83 15.89 -24.17
C VAL A 368 9.65 17.01 -25.21
N LEU A 369 8.61 17.83 -25.05
CA LEU A 369 8.32 18.97 -25.89
C LEU A 369 9.41 20.04 -25.76
N SER A 370 9.83 20.60 -26.89
CA SER A 370 10.81 21.68 -26.91
C SER A 370 10.21 23.00 -26.42
N ALA A 371 11.04 23.92 -25.95
CA ALA A 371 10.63 25.26 -25.56
C ALA A 371 9.90 26.03 -26.66
N ALA A 372 10.14 25.72 -27.95
CA ALA A 372 9.46 26.34 -29.08
C ALA A 372 8.03 25.79 -29.25
N GLU A 373 7.82 24.51 -29.02
CA GLU A 373 6.50 23.87 -29.04
C GLU A 373 5.65 24.37 -27.89
N LEU A 374 6.20 24.40 -26.67
CA LEU A 374 5.51 24.93 -25.49
C LEU A 374 5.12 26.41 -25.66
N ALA A 375 6.00 27.22 -26.23
CA ALA A 375 5.72 28.62 -26.51
C ALA A 375 4.63 28.80 -27.59
N ALA A 376 4.49 27.87 -28.54
CA ALA A 376 3.48 27.95 -29.60
C ALA A 376 2.04 27.80 -29.06
N VAL A 377 1.85 27.07 -27.97
CA VAL A 377 0.56 26.87 -27.30
C VAL A 377 0.39 27.73 -26.05
N ASN A 378 1.39 28.56 -25.73
CA ASN A 378 1.43 29.36 -24.51
C ASN A 378 1.30 28.49 -23.24
N TYR A 379 2.02 27.35 -23.22
CA TYR A 379 1.97 26.36 -22.15
C TYR A 379 2.32 27.00 -20.79
N PRO A 380 1.53 26.76 -19.75
CA PRO A 380 1.81 27.37 -18.46
C PRO A 380 3.12 26.84 -17.85
N PRO A 381 4.05 27.73 -17.39
CA PRO A 381 5.36 27.31 -16.91
C PRO A 381 5.36 26.37 -15.70
N PHE A 382 4.33 26.43 -14.86
CA PHE A 382 4.21 25.62 -13.65
C PHE A 382 3.91 24.14 -13.91
N TYR A 383 3.57 23.77 -15.15
CA TYR A 383 3.47 22.36 -15.57
C TYR A 383 4.83 21.75 -15.97
N SER A 384 5.94 22.47 -15.84
CA SER A 384 7.28 21.94 -16.11
C SER A 384 8.15 22.13 -14.88
N GLU A 385 8.44 21.05 -14.19
CA GLU A 385 9.20 21.06 -12.94
C GLU A 385 10.45 20.19 -13.02
N SER A 386 11.50 20.60 -12.32
CA SER A 386 12.69 19.80 -12.09
C SER A 386 13.35 20.24 -10.80
N ASP A 387 13.33 19.37 -9.80
CA ASP A 387 13.70 19.67 -8.44
C ASP A 387 14.63 18.62 -7.85
N GLN A 388 15.54 19.05 -6.99
CA GLN A 388 16.39 18.19 -6.17
C GLN A 388 15.99 18.37 -4.71
N VAL A 389 15.34 17.36 -4.18
CA VAL A 389 14.79 17.38 -2.83
C VAL A 389 15.63 16.51 -1.90
N HIS A 390 15.99 17.09 -0.76
CA HIS A 390 16.54 16.34 0.37
C HIS A 390 15.59 16.46 1.56
N LEU A 391 15.06 15.33 2.03
CA LEU A 391 14.20 15.24 3.21
C LEU A 391 14.84 14.34 4.26
N GLY A 392 15.03 14.86 5.46
CA GLY A 392 15.52 14.12 6.61
C GLY A 392 14.51 14.10 7.74
N SER A 393 14.36 12.95 8.41
CA SER A 393 13.55 12.81 9.60
C SER A 393 14.31 12.12 10.73
N ILE A 394 14.01 12.52 11.95
CA ILE A 394 14.46 11.86 13.18
C ILE A 394 13.30 11.82 14.17
N ALA A 395 13.06 10.66 14.76
CA ALA A 395 12.03 10.50 15.77
C ALA A 395 12.56 9.75 16.99
N GLY A 396 12.03 10.11 18.16
CA GLY A 396 12.23 9.37 19.40
C GLY A 396 10.90 8.97 20.01
N PHE A 397 10.80 7.76 20.56
CA PHE A 397 9.59 7.30 21.21
C PHE A 397 9.83 6.53 22.48
N VAL A 398 8.84 6.56 23.37
CA VAL A 398 8.78 5.77 24.59
C VAL A 398 7.35 5.26 24.80
N GLN A 399 7.20 4.00 25.21
CA GLN A 399 5.92 3.38 25.52
C GLN A 399 6.02 2.58 26.82
N LEU A 400 5.10 2.81 27.72
CA LEU A 400 4.96 2.09 28.98
C LEU A 400 3.68 1.26 28.98
N THR A 401 3.82 -0.06 29.02
CA THR A 401 2.73 -0.99 29.26
C THR A 401 2.72 -1.38 30.74
N SER A 402 1.59 -1.18 31.44
CA SER A 402 1.42 -1.49 32.85
C SER A 402 0.28 -2.47 33.07
N HIS A 403 0.57 -3.62 33.70
CA HIS A 403 -0.41 -4.62 34.12
C HIS A 403 -0.82 -4.37 35.56
N TRP A 404 -1.83 -3.53 35.77
CA TRP A 404 -2.30 -3.10 37.09
C TRP A 404 -2.83 -4.28 37.93
N ASN A 405 -3.49 -5.21 37.25
CA ASN A 405 -4.00 -6.46 37.77
C ASN A 405 -4.43 -7.39 36.62
N GLU A 406 -5.08 -8.52 36.90
CA GLU A 406 -5.50 -9.52 35.94
C GLU A 406 -6.53 -9.00 34.90
N TRP A 407 -7.25 -7.94 35.24
CA TRP A 407 -8.33 -7.40 34.39
C TRP A 407 -8.10 -5.97 33.86
N LEU A 408 -6.99 -5.32 34.22
CA LEU A 408 -6.71 -3.94 33.80
C LEU A 408 -5.26 -3.77 33.37
N ARG A 409 -5.09 -3.36 32.11
CA ARG A 409 -3.81 -2.99 31.49
C ARG A 409 -3.92 -1.59 30.91
N SER A 410 -2.85 -0.80 30.96
CA SER A 410 -2.73 0.47 30.26
C SER A 410 -1.47 0.49 29.43
N VAL A 411 -1.55 1.17 28.28
CA VAL A 411 -0.42 1.49 27.40
C VAL A 411 -0.38 3.00 27.24
N ILE A 412 0.72 3.62 27.63
CA ILE A 412 0.93 5.07 27.51
C ILE A 412 2.19 5.27 26.69
N GLY A 413 2.07 5.99 25.58
CA GLY A 413 3.15 6.28 24.65
C GLY A 413 3.33 7.77 24.43
N PHE A 414 4.54 8.13 24.08
CA PHE A 414 4.89 9.45 23.57
C PHE A 414 5.92 9.29 22.47
N ARG A 415 5.70 9.98 21.37
CA ARG A 415 6.61 10.08 20.24
C ARG A 415 6.80 11.54 19.88
N GLU A 416 7.96 11.89 19.38
CA GLU A 416 8.23 13.20 18.79
C GLU A 416 9.01 13.00 17.49
N ASP A 417 8.46 13.52 16.41
CA ASP A 417 9.06 13.55 15.10
C ASP A 417 9.55 14.95 14.78
N TYR A 418 10.74 15.04 14.20
CA TYR A 418 11.28 16.25 13.59
C TYR A 418 11.65 15.94 12.15
N MET A 419 11.15 16.78 11.24
CA MET A 419 11.45 16.72 9.82
C MET A 419 12.11 18.03 9.36
N HIS A 420 13.05 17.89 8.44
CA HIS A 420 13.67 19.01 7.74
C HIS A 420 13.86 18.64 6.28
N GLY A 421 13.36 19.51 5.39
CA GLY A 421 13.54 19.38 3.95
C GLY A 421 14.17 20.60 3.33
N SER A 422 14.87 20.40 2.24
CA SER A 422 15.37 21.45 1.35
C SER A 422 15.18 21.05 -0.09
N ASP A 423 14.78 22.00 -0.90
CA ASP A 423 14.55 21.87 -2.32
C ASP A 423 15.41 22.86 -3.11
N SER A 424 15.89 22.43 -4.28
CA SER A 424 16.61 23.28 -5.21
C SER A 424 16.21 22.92 -6.65
N GLY A 425 15.70 23.88 -7.38
CA GLY A 425 15.18 23.68 -8.72
C GLY A 425 14.08 24.67 -9.07
N THR A 426 13.00 24.17 -9.62
CA THR A 426 11.82 24.98 -9.96
C THR A 426 11.13 25.49 -8.69
N ASN A 427 10.86 24.58 -7.77
CA ASN A 427 10.40 24.87 -6.42
C ASN A 427 11.65 24.91 -5.52
N TYR A 428 11.94 26.04 -4.92
CA TYR A 428 13.15 26.19 -4.11
C TYR A 428 12.83 26.72 -2.73
N GLY A 429 13.42 26.08 -1.71
CA GLY A 429 13.19 26.53 -0.35
C GLY A 429 13.73 25.56 0.69
N SER A 430 13.23 25.70 1.89
CA SER A 430 13.43 24.74 2.96
C SER A 430 12.36 24.89 4.02
N ALA A 431 11.87 23.77 4.52
CA ALA A 431 10.92 23.72 5.62
C ALA A 431 11.42 22.84 6.75
N SER A 432 10.96 23.11 7.96
CA SER A 432 11.17 22.24 9.12
C SER A 432 9.92 22.24 9.96
N ASP A 433 9.58 21.09 10.48
CA ASP A 433 8.44 20.94 11.38
C ASP A 433 8.72 19.90 12.47
N ALA A 434 7.96 19.94 13.56
CA ALA A 434 8.06 18.97 14.65
C ALA A 434 6.68 18.71 15.26
N LEU A 435 6.39 17.44 15.54
CA LEU A 435 5.11 17.03 16.10
C LEU A 435 5.30 16.18 17.37
N PRO A 436 4.79 16.62 18.54
CA PRO A 436 4.64 15.77 19.71
C PRO A 436 3.37 14.91 19.60
N GLU A 437 3.50 13.61 19.82
CA GLU A 437 2.44 12.63 19.62
C GLU A 437 2.15 11.85 20.91
N PRO A 438 1.28 12.35 21.80
CA PRO A 438 0.79 11.59 22.94
C PRO A 438 -0.13 10.46 22.47
N LYS A 439 0.02 9.28 23.09
CA LYS A 439 -0.78 8.09 22.80
C LYS A 439 -1.16 7.39 24.11
N ALA A 440 -2.39 6.88 24.20
CA ALA A 440 -2.86 6.16 25.38
C ALA A 440 -3.92 5.13 25.02
N SER A 441 -3.81 3.93 25.58
CA SER A 441 -4.83 2.89 25.53
C SER A 441 -5.09 2.32 26.89
N LEU A 442 -6.36 2.09 27.20
CA LEU A 442 -6.81 1.40 28.40
C LEU A 442 -7.53 0.12 28.00
N ILE A 443 -7.07 -1.00 28.51
CA ILE A 443 -7.55 -2.34 28.17
C ILE A 443 -8.17 -2.96 29.42
N PHE A 444 -9.43 -3.35 29.30
CA PHE A 444 -10.21 -3.97 30.36
C PHE A 444 -10.61 -5.39 29.99
N THR A 445 -10.13 -6.39 30.74
CA THR A 445 -10.28 -7.83 30.51
C THR A 445 -11.15 -8.45 31.64
N PRO A 446 -12.48 -8.28 31.60
CA PRO A 446 -13.36 -8.78 32.66
C PRO A 446 -13.46 -10.30 32.70
N TRP A 447 -13.15 -10.96 31.61
CA TRP A 447 -13.11 -12.43 31.43
C TRP A 447 -11.92 -12.80 30.54
N ASP A 448 -11.34 -13.95 30.73
CA ASP A 448 -10.14 -14.42 30.00
C ASP A 448 -10.31 -14.49 28.47
N THR A 449 -11.54 -14.36 27.99
CA THR A 449 -11.88 -14.44 26.55
C THR A 449 -12.37 -13.12 25.97
N THR A 450 -12.36 -12.02 26.76
CA THR A 450 -12.95 -10.74 26.33
C THR A 450 -12.10 -9.57 26.76
N GLU A 451 -11.73 -8.73 25.83
CA GLU A 451 -11.09 -7.42 26.09
C GLU A 451 -11.92 -6.27 25.51
N PHE A 452 -12.03 -5.20 26.28
CA PHE A 452 -12.53 -3.90 25.84
C PHE A 452 -11.38 -2.91 25.79
N TYR A 453 -11.40 -2.04 24.78
CA TYR A 453 -10.35 -1.08 24.50
C TYR A 453 -10.92 0.34 24.44
N LEU A 454 -10.17 1.27 25.00
CA LEU A 454 -10.38 2.70 24.83
C LEU A 454 -9.02 3.31 24.46
N SER A 455 -8.90 3.87 23.27
CA SER A 455 -7.65 4.37 22.75
C SER A 455 -7.76 5.79 22.23
N TYR A 456 -6.71 6.57 22.42
CA TYR A 456 -6.51 7.91 21.90
C TYR A 456 -5.07 8.07 21.45
N GLY A 457 -4.84 8.77 20.34
CA GLY A 457 -3.49 9.06 19.91
C GLY A 457 -3.45 10.16 18.85
N THR A 458 -2.25 10.69 18.66
CA THR A 458 -1.90 11.60 17.57
C THR A 458 -0.94 10.88 16.64
N GLY A 459 -1.09 11.06 15.33
CA GLY A 459 -0.20 10.62 14.27
C GLY A 459 -0.14 11.68 13.19
N PHE A 460 0.49 11.38 12.06
CA PHE A 460 0.64 12.32 10.96
C PHE A 460 0.95 11.63 9.63
N HIS A 461 0.85 12.39 8.55
CA HIS A 461 1.59 12.18 7.32
C HIS A 461 2.44 13.42 7.02
N SER A 462 3.57 13.23 6.36
CA SER A 462 4.33 14.33 5.77
C SER A 462 3.68 14.75 4.45
N ASP A 463 3.69 16.04 4.14
CA ASP A 463 3.27 16.58 2.86
C ASP A 463 4.45 16.72 1.89
N ASP A 464 4.17 16.82 0.59
CA ASP A 464 5.18 17.01 -0.44
C ASP A 464 5.91 18.36 -0.24
N LEU A 465 7.23 18.29 -0.12
CA LEU A 465 8.04 19.49 0.14
C LEU A 465 7.91 20.53 -0.98
N ARG A 466 7.73 20.12 -2.24
CA ARG A 466 7.54 21.03 -3.38
C ARG A 466 6.29 21.87 -3.20
N GLY A 467 5.16 21.27 -2.78
CA GLY A 467 3.92 21.99 -2.47
C GLY A 467 4.06 22.91 -1.26
N VAL A 468 4.80 22.49 -0.23
CA VAL A 468 5.09 23.33 0.94
C VAL A 468 5.92 24.55 0.55
N ASP A 469 6.99 24.39 -0.23
CA ASP A 469 7.88 25.46 -0.66
C ASP A 469 7.20 26.40 -1.66
N GLN A 470 6.40 25.87 -2.60
CA GLN A 470 5.62 26.69 -3.54
C GLN A 470 4.64 27.62 -2.80
N ALA A 471 3.94 27.12 -1.81
CA ALA A 471 3.03 27.92 -1.00
C ALA A 471 3.76 29.04 -0.26
N MET A 472 4.99 28.82 0.21
CA MET A 472 5.83 29.84 0.82
C MET A 472 6.29 30.91 -0.19
N ILE A 473 6.66 30.51 -1.42
CA ILE A 473 7.04 31.41 -2.50
C ILE A 473 5.88 32.31 -2.89
N GLU A 474 4.71 31.74 -3.08
CA GLU A 474 3.50 32.46 -3.48
C GLU A 474 2.83 33.23 -2.34
N ARG A 475 3.23 32.96 -1.09
CA ARG A 475 2.65 33.53 0.14
C ARG A 475 1.15 33.24 0.29
N VAL A 476 0.75 32.06 -0.13
CA VAL A 476 -0.59 31.52 0.07
C VAL A 476 -0.61 30.55 1.25
N PRO A 477 -1.74 30.28 1.88
CA PRO A 477 -1.86 29.17 2.82
C PRO A 477 -1.51 27.87 2.11
N GLY A 478 -0.52 27.13 2.61
CA GLY A 478 -0.05 25.88 2.03
C GLY A 478 -0.15 24.71 3.00
N ALA A 479 0.24 23.54 2.50
CA ALA A 479 0.39 22.33 3.30
C ALA A 479 1.44 22.55 4.40
N PRO A 480 1.22 22.12 5.64
CA PRO A 480 2.29 21.97 6.62
C PRO A 480 3.22 20.84 6.19
N LEU A 481 4.51 20.89 6.55
CA LEU A 481 5.39 19.75 6.26
C LEU A 481 4.96 18.47 7.01
N ILE A 482 4.32 18.63 8.17
CA ILE A 482 3.72 17.57 8.98
C ILE A 482 2.23 17.87 9.18
N ALA A 483 1.35 17.12 8.52
CA ALA A 483 -0.09 17.22 8.69
C ALA A 483 -0.56 16.28 9.81
N SER A 484 -0.92 16.85 10.95
CA SER A 484 -1.28 16.07 12.14
C SER A 484 -2.68 15.46 12.03
N GLN A 485 -2.84 14.27 12.63
CA GLN A 485 -4.10 13.58 12.75
C GLN A 485 -4.31 13.07 14.18
N THR A 486 -5.53 13.19 14.70
CA THR A 486 -5.93 12.61 15.99
C THR A 486 -6.92 11.48 15.78
N GLY A 487 -6.77 10.41 16.56
CA GLY A 487 -7.63 9.24 16.53
C GLY A 487 -8.20 8.91 17.92
N GLU A 488 -9.44 8.46 17.93
CA GLU A 488 -10.16 7.94 19.08
C GLU A 488 -10.78 6.59 18.69
N GLU A 489 -10.65 5.57 19.56
CA GLU A 489 -11.24 4.26 19.30
C GLU A 489 -11.83 3.66 20.58
N VAL A 490 -13.01 3.06 20.44
CA VAL A 490 -13.59 2.16 21.42
C VAL A 490 -13.81 0.83 20.76
N GLY A 491 -13.27 -0.24 21.35
CA GLY A 491 -13.35 -1.55 20.72
C GLY A 491 -13.56 -2.69 21.70
N MET A 492 -13.85 -3.85 21.14
CA MET A 492 -13.98 -5.11 21.87
C MET A 492 -13.36 -6.23 21.02
N ARG A 493 -12.68 -7.13 21.71
CA ARG A 493 -12.23 -8.42 21.18
C ARG A 493 -12.85 -9.53 22.02
N GLN A 494 -13.39 -10.54 21.35
CA GLN A 494 -13.98 -11.71 21.96
C GLN A 494 -13.45 -12.97 21.32
N GLU A 495 -12.98 -13.91 22.16
CA GLU A 495 -12.67 -15.28 21.75
C GLU A 495 -13.71 -16.25 22.31
N ALA A 496 -14.03 -17.32 21.58
CA ALA A 496 -15.04 -18.30 21.95
C ALA A 496 -14.71 -19.69 21.40
N LEU A 497 -15.44 -20.71 21.86
CA LEU A 497 -15.31 -22.10 21.43
C LEU A 497 -13.85 -22.62 21.52
N ASP A 498 -13.21 -22.39 22.67
CA ASP A 498 -11.81 -22.79 22.94
C ASP A 498 -10.83 -22.21 21.88
N GLY A 499 -10.97 -20.91 21.57
CA GLY A 499 -10.12 -20.17 20.65
C GLY A 499 -10.41 -20.42 19.16
N LYS A 500 -11.50 -21.13 18.80
CA LYS A 500 -11.87 -21.37 17.40
C LYS A 500 -12.56 -20.18 16.75
N ILE A 501 -13.12 -19.27 17.53
CA ILE A 501 -13.72 -18.03 17.06
C ILE A 501 -12.96 -16.86 17.69
N ALA A 502 -12.56 -15.91 16.86
CA ALA A 502 -12.16 -14.58 17.30
C ALA A 502 -13.02 -13.55 16.56
N ALA A 503 -13.61 -12.62 17.31
CA ALA A 503 -14.40 -11.54 16.76
C ALA A 503 -13.91 -10.20 17.34
N THR A 504 -13.85 -9.16 16.51
CA THR A 504 -13.54 -7.80 16.94
C THR A 504 -14.59 -6.82 16.44
N VAL A 505 -14.87 -5.83 17.27
CA VAL A 505 -15.70 -4.68 16.94
C VAL A 505 -14.93 -3.43 17.34
N ALA A 506 -14.80 -2.47 16.46
CA ALA A 506 -14.20 -1.18 16.75
C ALA A 506 -15.10 -0.05 16.22
N PHE A 507 -15.26 1.01 17.02
CA PHE A 507 -15.83 2.29 16.62
C PHE A 507 -14.72 3.32 16.72
N TYR A 508 -14.49 4.07 15.65
CA TYR A 508 -13.40 5.02 15.59
C TYR A 508 -13.86 6.40 15.09
N ARG A 509 -13.05 7.39 15.42
CA ARG A 509 -13.10 8.72 14.87
C ARG A 509 -11.69 9.21 14.60
N LEU A 510 -11.44 9.68 13.38
CA LEU A 510 -10.19 10.27 12.94
C LEU A 510 -10.46 11.73 12.55
N HIS A 511 -9.57 12.63 12.93
CA HIS A 511 -9.64 14.04 12.59
C HIS A 511 -8.29 14.47 12.04
N ALA A 512 -8.22 14.72 10.72
CA ALA A 512 -7.06 15.24 10.02
C ALA A 512 -7.06 16.76 10.01
N GLN A 513 -5.92 17.37 10.24
CA GLN A 513 -5.72 18.82 10.19
C GLN A 513 -5.87 19.36 8.76
N SER A 514 -5.37 18.61 7.79
CA SER A 514 -5.39 18.89 6.35
C SER A 514 -5.69 17.59 5.61
N GLU A 515 -6.36 17.67 4.49
CA GLU A 515 -6.41 16.59 3.49
C GLU A 515 -5.42 16.93 2.39
N THR A 516 -4.56 15.98 2.08
CA THR A 516 -3.71 16.08 0.91
C THR A 516 -4.40 15.36 -0.24
N THR A 517 -4.56 16.05 -1.36
CA THR A 517 -5.18 15.49 -2.57
C THR A 517 -4.23 15.70 -3.73
N TYR A 518 -3.90 14.62 -4.43
CA TYR A 518 -3.15 14.73 -5.66
C TYR A 518 -4.01 15.43 -6.72
N ASP A 519 -3.46 16.51 -7.28
CA ASP A 519 -4.08 17.24 -8.37
C ASP A 519 -3.34 16.89 -9.67
N PRO A 520 -4.00 16.17 -10.60
CA PRO A 520 -3.37 15.80 -11.85
C PRO A 520 -3.02 17.00 -12.74
N ASP A 521 -3.76 18.12 -12.61
CA ASP A 521 -3.55 19.32 -13.41
C ASP A 521 -2.23 20.05 -13.06
N VAL A 522 -1.85 20.02 -11.78
CA VAL A 522 -0.60 20.63 -11.32
C VAL A 522 0.48 19.58 -10.99
N GLY A 523 0.14 18.30 -10.95
CA GLY A 523 1.06 17.19 -10.67
C GLY A 523 1.65 17.21 -9.27
N GLN A 524 0.94 17.81 -8.32
CA GLN A 524 1.38 17.98 -6.94
C GLN A 524 0.24 17.68 -5.97
N ASP A 525 0.63 17.36 -4.75
CA ASP A 525 -0.31 17.28 -3.65
C ASP A 525 -0.71 18.67 -3.18
N ILE A 526 -2.01 18.96 -3.22
CA ILE A 526 -2.59 20.21 -2.73
C ILE A 526 -3.23 19.97 -1.37
N ALA A 527 -2.88 20.82 -0.40
CA ALA A 527 -3.54 20.80 0.90
C ALA A 527 -4.98 21.32 0.81
N GLY A 528 -5.90 20.46 1.19
CA GLY A 528 -7.31 20.79 1.36
C GLY A 528 -7.67 21.19 2.79
N PRO A 529 -8.96 21.43 3.05
CA PRO A 529 -9.46 21.61 4.41
C PRO A 529 -9.23 20.37 5.25
N GLY A 530 -9.18 20.53 6.58
CA GLY A 530 -9.20 19.37 7.48
C GLY A 530 -10.45 18.52 7.32
N SER A 531 -10.38 17.28 7.77
CA SER A 531 -11.49 16.32 7.66
C SER A 531 -11.82 15.60 8.96
N ILE A 532 -13.00 15.01 8.99
CA ILE A 532 -13.44 14.11 10.04
C ILE A 532 -13.95 12.84 9.39
N ARG A 533 -13.42 11.70 9.84
CA ARG A 533 -13.91 10.37 9.54
C ARG A 533 -14.38 9.68 10.80
N GLN A 534 -15.49 8.99 10.71
CA GLN A 534 -16.02 8.17 11.80
C GLN A 534 -16.65 6.91 11.22
N GLY A 535 -16.44 5.80 11.88
CA GLY A 535 -16.92 4.54 11.36
C GLY A 535 -16.90 3.41 12.39
N TYR A 536 -17.20 2.23 11.89
CA TYR A 536 -17.13 1.00 12.66
C TYR A 536 -16.56 -0.13 11.81
N GLU A 537 -15.88 -1.05 12.46
CA GLU A 537 -15.31 -2.24 11.86
C GLU A 537 -15.78 -3.49 12.61
N LEU A 538 -16.12 -4.52 11.87
CA LEU A 538 -16.55 -5.82 12.35
C LEU A 538 -15.66 -6.88 11.70
N ASN A 539 -14.98 -7.72 12.49
CA ASN A 539 -14.18 -8.81 11.96
C ASN A 539 -14.51 -10.09 12.72
N ILE A 540 -14.54 -11.20 12.00
CA ILE A 540 -14.73 -12.52 12.58
C ILE A 540 -13.85 -13.54 11.85
N THR A 541 -13.11 -14.33 12.62
CA THR A 541 -12.42 -15.53 12.16
C THR A 541 -13.05 -16.73 12.84
N TYR A 542 -13.42 -17.74 12.08
CA TYR A 542 -13.99 -18.97 12.59
C TYR A 542 -13.33 -20.20 12.00
N GLN A 543 -12.56 -20.91 12.80
CA GLN A 543 -12.05 -22.23 12.46
C GLN A 543 -13.13 -23.29 12.65
N VAL A 544 -13.95 -23.47 11.61
CA VAL A 544 -15.11 -24.40 11.62
C VAL A 544 -14.65 -25.84 11.83
N LEU A 545 -13.64 -26.25 11.08
CA LEU A 545 -12.98 -27.55 11.12
C LEU A 545 -11.46 -27.34 11.00
N ARG A 546 -10.66 -28.33 11.32
CA ARG A 546 -9.19 -28.20 11.18
C ARG A 546 -8.73 -27.85 9.75
N TRP A 547 -9.54 -28.18 8.75
CA TRP A 547 -9.29 -27.94 7.33
C TRP A 547 -10.18 -26.85 6.74
N LEU A 548 -11.09 -26.23 7.51
CA LEU A 548 -12.00 -25.20 7.04
C LEU A 548 -11.98 -24.00 8.00
N GLU A 549 -11.57 -22.86 7.48
CA GLU A 549 -11.61 -21.56 8.17
C GLU A 549 -12.39 -20.56 7.35
N ILE A 550 -13.15 -19.72 8.03
CA ILE A 550 -13.91 -18.61 7.45
C ILE A 550 -13.45 -17.32 8.12
N TYR A 551 -13.07 -16.35 7.31
CA TYR A 551 -12.79 -15.01 7.75
C TYR A 551 -13.74 -14.03 7.06
N ALA A 552 -14.32 -13.10 7.81
CA ALA A 552 -15.13 -12.01 7.27
C ALA A 552 -14.80 -10.70 7.94
N SER A 553 -14.75 -9.62 7.16
CA SER A 553 -14.64 -8.25 7.65
C SER A 553 -15.64 -7.33 6.96
N TYR A 554 -16.05 -6.30 7.68
CA TYR A 554 -16.89 -5.22 7.15
C TYR A 554 -16.57 -3.93 7.89
N SER A 555 -16.31 -2.86 7.13
CA SER A 555 -16.16 -1.49 7.61
C SER A 555 -17.29 -0.63 7.05
N GLY A 556 -17.88 0.22 7.89
CA GLY A 556 -18.82 1.25 7.45
C GLY A 556 -18.32 2.62 7.89
N ASP A 557 -18.25 3.57 6.96
CA ASP A 557 -17.50 4.81 7.10
C ASP A 557 -18.32 6.04 6.71
N HIS A 558 -18.05 7.15 7.39
CA HIS A 558 -18.57 8.46 7.04
C HIS A 558 -17.46 9.50 7.11
N ALA A 559 -17.08 10.02 5.96
CA ALA A 559 -16.00 10.98 5.79
C ALA A 559 -16.54 12.33 5.30
N ARG A 560 -16.03 13.46 5.83
CA ARG A 560 -16.40 14.79 5.38
C ARG A 560 -15.32 15.83 5.68
N TYR A 561 -15.22 16.84 4.86
CA TYR A 561 -14.45 18.05 5.15
C TYR A 561 -15.01 18.82 6.35
N THR A 562 -14.16 19.57 7.06
CA THR A 562 -14.54 20.47 8.16
C THR A 562 -15.08 21.82 7.63
N SER A 563 -14.72 22.19 6.42
CA SER A 563 -15.27 23.34 5.68
C SER A 563 -15.58 22.94 4.23
N PRO A 564 -16.48 23.63 3.53
CA PRO A 564 -16.82 23.26 2.16
C PRO A 564 -15.63 23.50 1.22
N LEU A 565 -15.41 22.56 0.30
CA LEU A 565 -14.40 22.61 -0.76
C LEU A 565 -15.06 22.74 -2.12
N ASP A 566 -14.52 23.60 -2.98
CA ASP A 566 -14.73 23.64 -4.41
C ASP A 566 -13.82 22.60 -5.06
N ASP A 567 -14.40 21.67 -5.83
CA ASP A 567 -13.67 20.52 -6.37
C ASP A 567 -13.17 20.72 -7.83
N GLY A 568 -13.23 21.96 -8.32
CA GLY A 568 -12.76 22.26 -9.68
C GLY A 568 -13.68 21.79 -10.81
N THR A 569 -14.84 21.21 -10.49
CA THR A 569 -15.80 20.67 -11.47
C THR A 569 -17.18 21.35 -11.45
N GLY A 570 -17.27 22.48 -10.77
CA GLY A 570 -18.54 23.20 -10.58
C GLY A 570 -19.33 22.73 -9.36
N HIS A 571 -18.76 21.94 -8.47
CA HIS A 571 -19.43 21.46 -7.26
C HIS A 571 -18.74 22.03 -6.00
N LEU A 572 -19.56 22.35 -4.99
CA LEU A 572 -19.09 22.89 -3.71
C LEU A 572 -19.80 22.17 -2.56
N GLY A 573 -19.04 21.61 -1.62
CA GLY A 573 -19.64 20.92 -0.48
C GLY A 573 -18.66 20.35 0.52
N TYR A 574 -19.13 19.40 1.31
CA TYR A 574 -18.40 18.81 2.42
C TYR A 574 -18.00 17.35 2.20
N ASN A 575 -18.42 16.70 1.11
CA ASN A 575 -18.06 15.31 0.87
C ASN A 575 -16.59 15.22 0.45
N LEU A 576 -15.91 14.20 0.90
CA LEU A 576 -14.60 13.86 0.37
C LEU A 576 -14.78 13.01 -0.88
N PRO A 577 -14.32 13.45 -2.05
CA PRO A 577 -14.29 12.61 -3.25
C PRO A 577 -13.51 11.32 -3.00
N ASN A 578 -13.95 10.25 -3.63
CA ASN A 578 -13.33 8.93 -3.60
C ASN A 578 -13.24 8.27 -2.21
N ALA A 579 -13.93 8.80 -1.19
CA ALA A 579 -14.00 8.22 0.14
C ALA A 579 -15.07 7.11 0.19
N PRO A 580 -14.69 5.81 0.31
CA PRO A 580 -15.69 4.72 0.34
C PRO A 580 -16.57 4.81 1.59
N LEU A 581 -17.86 4.51 1.42
CA LEU A 581 -18.81 4.46 2.52
C LEU A 581 -18.79 3.11 3.24
N ALA A 582 -18.32 2.07 2.58
CA ALA A 582 -18.08 0.76 3.19
C ALA A 582 -17.13 -0.09 2.35
N THR A 583 -16.33 -0.91 3.04
CA THR A 583 -15.53 -1.98 2.46
C THR A 583 -15.86 -3.30 3.16
N GLY A 584 -15.62 -4.44 2.50
CA GLY A 584 -15.84 -5.72 3.12
C GLY A 584 -15.15 -6.88 2.41
N SER A 585 -14.84 -7.92 3.16
CA SER A 585 -14.27 -9.15 2.61
C SER A 585 -14.85 -10.39 3.28
N LEU A 586 -14.93 -11.47 2.50
CA LEU A 586 -15.25 -12.81 3.00
C LEU A 586 -14.29 -13.80 2.36
N ASN A 587 -13.51 -14.49 3.18
CA ASN A 587 -12.55 -15.49 2.76
C ASN A 587 -12.92 -16.85 3.36
N ILE A 588 -12.89 -17.89 2.55
CA ILE A 588 -13.11 -19.28 2.94
C ILE A 588 -11.86 -20.05 2.56
N TYR A 589 -11.14 -20.54 3.56
CA TYR A 589 -9.88 -21.26 3.37
C TYR A 589 -10.06 -22.75 3.58
N LEU A 590 -9.62 -23.54 2.60
CA LEU A 590 -9.50 -24.98 2.70
C LEU A 590 -8.03 -25.31 2.96
N LYS A 591 -7.72 -25.65 4.23
CA LYS A 591 -6.38 -25.97 4.71
C LYS A 591 -6.19 -27.49 4.78
N ASN A 592 -5.37 -28.06 3.91
CA ASN A 592 -4.98 -29.50 3.99
C ASN A 592 -6.16 -30.49 4.03
N LEU A 593 -7.13 -30.35 3.13
CA LEU A 593 -8.20 -31.35 2.94
C LEU A 593 -7.66 -32.54 2.11
N GLY A 594 -6.86 -33.37 2.73
CA GLY A 594 -6.08 -34.41 2.04
C GLY A 594 -5.05 -33.75 1.11
N PRO A 595 -5.06 -34.06 -0.21
CA PRO A 595 -4.16 -33.39 -1.16
C PRO A 595 -4.68 -32.02 -1.65
N TRP A 596 -5.86 -31.59 -1.22
CA TRP A 596 -6.51 -30.37 -1.66
C TRP A 596 -6.29 -29.24 -0.68
N SER A 597 -5.98 -28.05 -1.21
CA SER A 597 -6.01 -26.77 -0.50
C SER A 597 -6.57 -25.70 -1.43
N GLY A 598 -6.94 -24.53 -0.90
CA GLY A 598 -7.42 -23.45 -1.72
C GLY A 598 -8.18 -22.39 -0.94
N GLY A 599 -8.56 -21.33 -1.63
CA GLY A 599 -9.31 -20.22 -1.09
C GLY A 599 -10.45 -19.77 -2.00
N LEU A 600 -11.51 -19.25 -1.41
CA LEU A 600 -12.56 -18.50 -2.08
C LEU A 600 -12.68 -17.16 -1.38
N ALA A 601 -12.44 -16.07 -2.11
CA ALA A 601 -12.47 -14.71 -1.61
C ALA A 601 -13.59 -13.90 -2.27
N TYR A 602 -14.32 -13.14 -1.48
CA TYR A 602 -15.22 -12.08 -1.94
C TYR A 602 -14.73 -10.75 -1.41
N ARG A 603 -14.58 -9.78 -2.29
CA ARG A 603 -14.22 -8.39 -1.98
C ARG A 603 -15.40 -7.48 -2.35
N TYR A 604 -15.60 -6.45 -1.54
CA TYR A 604 -16.70 -5.52 -1.70
C TYR A 604 -16.26 -4.08 -1.42
N LEU A 605 -16.51 -3.21 -2.39
CA LEU A 605 -16.43 -1.76 -2.28
C LEU A 605 -17.81 -1.17 -2.51
N SER A 606 -18.30 -0.33 -1.58
CA SER A 606 -19.57 0.38 -1.75
C SER A 606 -19.45 1.50 -2.79
N SER A 607 -20.60 2.09 -3.15
CA SER A 607 -20.61 3.40 -3.81
C SER A 607 -19.97 4.47 -2.91
N TYR A 608 -19.43 5.52 -3.54
CA TYR A 608 -18.73 6.61 -2.85
C TYR A 608 -18.96 7.94 -3.58
N PRO A 609 -18.86 9.10 -2.87
CA PRO A 609 -18.95 10.40 -3.52
C PRO A 609 -17.77 10.61 -4.48
N LEU A 610 -18.02 11.22 -5.62
CA LEU A 610 -17.01 11.64 -6.59
C LEU A 610 -16.89 13.16 -6.67
N SER A 611 -17.92 13.90 -6.21
CA SER A 611 -17.90 15.35 -6.11
C SER A 611 -18.07 15.82 -4.67
N SER A 612 -17.52 17.00 -4.35
CA SER A 612 -17.58 17.56 -2.99
C SER A 612 -19.00 17.94 -2.54
N GLY A 613 -19.90 18.12 -3.47
CA GLY A 613 -21.30 18.46 -3.19
C GLY A 613 -22.17 18.56 -4.44
N PRO A 614 -23.36 19.19 -4.36
CA PRO A 614 -24.14 19.51 -5.54
C PRO A 614 -23.54 20.67 -6.33
N CYS A 615 -23.89 20.78 -7.61
CA CYS A 615 -23.46 21.90 -8.43
C CYS A 615 -23.79 23.27 -7.79
N ASN A 616 -22.85 24.20 -7.85
CA ASN A 616 -22.93 25.54 -7.29
C ASN A 616 -22.57 26.61 -8.33
N ASN A 617 -23.39 27.62 -8.50
CA ASN A 617 -23.19 28.64 -9.53
C ASN A 617 -21.89 29.44 -9.34
N ALA A 618 -21.39 29.60 -8.13
CA ALA A 618 -20.11 30.30 -7.88
C ALA A 618 -18.92 29.43 -8.29
N ALA A 619 -18.95 28.14 -8.00
CA ALA A 619 -17.98 27.17 -8.46
C ALA A 619 -17.99 27.11 -10.00
N VAL A 620 -19.14 26.98 -10.65
CA VAL A 620 -19.25 27.01 -12.12
C VAL A 620 -18.63 28.28 -12.73
N ALA A 621 -18.86 29.45 -12.11
CA ALA A 621 -18.29 30.70 -12.62
C ALA A 621 -16.77 30.78 -12.46
N HIS A 622 -16.22 30.04 -11.49
CA HIS A 622 -14.77 29.91 -11.27
C HIS A 622 -14.16 28.88 -12.25
N ASP A 623 -14.72 27.68 -12.31
CA ASP A 623 -14.11 26.52 -13.00
C ASP A 623 -14.34 26.56 -14.52
N PHE A 624 -15.46 27.13 -14.97
CA PHE A 624 -15.80 27.21 -16.39
C PHE A 624 -15.92 28.68 -16.84
N PRO A 625 -14.82 29.33 -17.22
CA PRO A 625 -14.80 30.74 -17.59
C PRO A 625 -15.83 31.10 -18.67
N GLY A 626 -16.71 32.06 -18.36
CA GLY A 626 -17.79 32.48 -19.27
C GLY A 626 -19.15 31.83 -19.01
N LEU A 627 -19.21 30.82 -18.16
CA LEU A 627 -20.46 30.25 -17.64
C LEU A 627 -20.81 30.89 -16.27
N THR A 628 -22.09 30.96 -15.94
CA THR A 628 -22.54 31.62 -14.70
C THR A 628 -23.59 30.83 -13.93
N SER A 629 -23.92 29.63 -14.39
CA SER A 629 -24.95 28.82 -13.74
C SER A 629 -24.82 27.34 -14.06
N CYS A 630 -25.21 26.50 -13.12
CA CYS A 630 -25.31 25.05 -13.26
C CYS A 630 -26.13 24.60 -14.48
N ALA A 631 -27.11 25.37 -14.90
CA ALA A 631 -27.93 25.02 -16.07
C ALA A 631 -27.18 25.14 -17.40
N ALA A 632 -26.07 25.86 -17.43
CA ALA A 632 -25.23 26.05 -18.62
C ALA A 632 -23.90 25.27 -18.53
N ALA A 633 -23.58 24.74 -17.37
CA ALA A 633 -22.34 24.03 -17.14
C ALA A 633 -22.39 22.58 -17.66
N PRO A 634 -21.30 22.05 -18.16
CA PRO A 634 -21.20 20.64 -18.55
C PRO A 634 -20.99 19.74 -17.31
N THR A 635 -21.84 19.88 -16.29
CA THR A 635 -21.77 19.16 -15.03
C THR A 635 -23.17 18.85 -14.49
N PRO A 636 -23.40 17.71 -13.82
CA PRO A 636 -24.69 17.36 -13.22
C PRO A 636 -25.10 18.35 -12.13
N ALA A 637 -26.41 18.63 -12.02
CA ALA A 637 -26.94 19.51 -10.98
C ALA A 637 -26.86 18.92 -9.55
N GLY A 638 -26.78 17.59 -9.44
CA GLY A 638 -26.72 16.87 -8.18
C GLY A 638 -25.32 16.44 -7.79
N GLN A 639 -25.24 15.69 -6.71
CA GLN A 639 -24.05 14.95 -6.29
C GLN A 639 -23.67 13.89 -7.32
N VAL A 640 -22.39 13.79 -7.65
CA VAL A 640 -21.85 12.69 -8.46
C VAL A 640 -21.34 11.60 -7.54
N ASN A 641 -21.62 10.34 -7.87
CA ASN A 641 -21.21 9.18 -7.08
C ASN A 641 -20.64 8.08 -7.97
N GLY A 642 -19.59 7.42 -7.50
CA GLY A 642 -19.05 6.19 -8.06
C GLY A 642 -19.90 4.98 -7.66
N SER A 643 -19.80 3.93 -8.46
CA SER A 643 -20.70 2.77 -8.37
C SER A 643 -20.27 1.72 -7.34
N GLY A 644 -18.99 1.58 -7.07
CA GLY A 644 -18.44 0.47 -6.29
C GLY A 644 -18.59 -0.89 -6.98
N TYR A 645 -18.10 -1.97 -6.35
CA TYR A 645 -18.15 -3.31 -6.92
C TYR A 645 -18.23 -4.42 -5.86
N GLY A 646 -18.50 -5.65 -6.34
CA GLY A 646 -18.34 -6.88 -5.58
C GLY A 646 -17.81 -7.97 -6.50
N GLU A 647 -16.74 -8.65 -6.09
CA GLU A 647 -15.99 -9.60 -6.91
C GLU A 647 -15.69 -10.88 -6.14
N TRP A 648 -15.80 -12.03 -6.82
CA TRP A 648 -15.40 -13.33 -6.30
C TRP A 648 -14.15 -13.84 -7.01
N ASN A 649 -13.16 -14.30 -6.22
CA ASN A 649 -11.92 -14.90 -6.68
C ASN A 649 -11.76 -16.28 -6.02
N ALA A 650 -11.22 -17.25 -6.74
CA ALA A 650 -11.04 -18.60 -6.23
C ALA A 650 -9.70 -19.20 -6.67
N ASP A 651 -9.01 -19.85 -5.74
CA ASP A 651 -7.83 -20.65 -6.00
C ASP A 651 -8.01 -22.06 -5.44
N VAL A 652 -7.63 -23.08 -6.22
CA VAL A 652 -7.66 -24.48 -5.80
C VAL A 652 -6.34 -25.13 -6.19
N HIS A 653 -5.72 -25.82 -5.23
CA HIS A 653 -4.46 -26.54 -5.40
C HIS A 653 -4.61 -28.01 -5.11
N TYR A 654 -3.89 -28.84 -5.85
CA TYR A 654 -3.81 -30.28 -5.64
C TYR A 654 -2.34 -30.72 -5.55
N ALA A 655 -1.97 -31.31 -4.42
CA ALA A 655 -0.64 -31.88 -4.20
C ALA A 655 -0.58 -33.35 -4.67
N PHE A 656 0.28 -33.63 -5.66
CA PHE A 656 0.56 -34.97 -6.15
C PHE A 656 1.68 -35.61 -5.31
N SER A 657 1.98 -36.85 -5.62
CA SER A 657 3.14 -37.54 -5.04
C SER A 657 4.46 -36.90 -5.54
N GLN A 658 5.54 -37.08 -4.77
CA GLN A 658 6.90 -36.67 -5.11
C GLN A 658 7.05 -35.15 -5.26
N GLY A 659 6.33 -34.33 -4.50
CA GLY A 659 6.48 -32.89 -4.46
C GLY A 659 5.91 -32.12 -5.68
N TRP A 660 5.15 -32.76 -6.56
CA TRP A 660 4.44 -32.05 -7.62
C TRP A 660 3.12 -31.48 -7.11
N SER A 661 2.74 -30.32 -7.60
CA SER A 661 1.43 -29.74 -7.37
C SER A 661 0.89 -29.05 -8.63
N ALA A 662 -0.42 -28.89 -8.70
CA ALA A 662 -1.10 -28.09 -9.70
C ALA A 662 -2.11 -27.18 -9.03
N GLY A 663 -2.24 -25.96 -9.53
CA GLY A 663 -3.18 -24.95 -9.07
C GLY A 663 -4.06 -24.43 -10.21
N LEU A 664 -5.28 -24.03 -9.88
CA LEU A 664 -6.23 -23.37 -10.77
C LEU A 664 -6.75 -22.13 -10.05
N GLY A 665 -6.37 -20.94 -10.54
CA GLY A 665 -6.92 -19.66 -10.12
C GLY A 665 -7.98 -19.16 -11.09
N ILE A 666 -9.08 -18.66 -10.56
CA ILE A 666 -10.16 -18.00 -11.33
C ILE A 666 -10.47 -16.68 -10.66
N TYR A 667 -10.23 -15.58 -11.35
CA TYR A 667 -10.43 -14.23 -10.86
C TYR A 667 -11.61 -13.59 -11.57
N ASN A 668 -12.35 -12.73 -10.86
CA ASN A 668 -13.65 -12.25 -11.28
C ASN A 668 -14.59 -13.40 -11.74
N LEU A 669 -14.76 -14.40 -10.88
CA LEU A 669 -15.44 -15.66 -11.15
C LEU A 669 -16.83 -15.51 -11.79
N LEU A 670 -17.53 -14.41 -11.48
CA LEU A 670 -18.88 -14.13 -12.01
C LEU A 670 -18.88 -13.19 -13.21
N ASP A 671 -17.70 -12.87 -13.77
CA ASP A 671 -17.52 -11.93 -14.87
C ASP A 671 -18.25 -10.58 -14.63
N LYS A 672 -18.10 -10.06 -13.41
CA LYS A 672 -18.74 -8.79 -13.01
C LYS A 672 -18.19 -7.65 -13.87
N LYS A 673 -19.08 -7.00 -14.58
CA LYS A 673 -18.77 -5.75 -15.29
C LYS A 673 -18.97 -4.59 -14.33
N GLY A 674 -17.89 -3.95 -13.98
CA GLY A 674 -17.83 -2.84 -13.04
C GLY A 674 -16.57 -2.04 -13.27
N ASN A 675 -16.33 -1.01 -12.47
CA ASN A 675 -15.12 -0.22 -12.49
C ASN A 675 -14.30 -0.52 -11.24
N ALA A 676 -13.00 -0.70 -11.39
CA ALA A 676 -12.06 -0.86 -10.31
C ALA A 676 -11.92 0.47 -9.55
N MET A 677 -11.87 1.57 -10.30
CA MET A 677 -11.87 2.93 -9.76
C MET A 677 -12.64 3.86 -10.71
N GLU A 678 -13.21 4.91 -10.16
CA GLU A 678 -13.93 5.96 -10.87
C GLU A 678 -13.53 7.32 -10.29
N TYR A 679 -13.33 8.31 -11.17
CA TYR A 679 -12.99 9.69 -10.83
C TYR A 679 -13.95 10.65 -11.54
N TRP A 680 -14.09 11.85 -11.00
CA TRP A 680 -14.85 12.93 -11.60
C TRP A 680 -13.98 14.16 -11.71
N TYR A 681 -13.54 14.48 -12.92
CA TYR A 681 -12.72 15.66 -13.19
C TYR A 681 -12.99 16.21 -14.61
N VAL A 682 -12.39 17.36 -14.91
CA VAL A 682 -12.48 18.02 -16.21
C VAL A 682 -11.37 17.51 -17.12
N ASP A 683 -11.72 17.06 -18.30
CA ASP A 683 -10.79 16.77 -19.38
C ASP A 683 -11.33 17.37 -20.69
N ARG A 684 -10.59 17.26 -21.77
CA ARG A 684 -11.02 17.77 -23.08
C ARG A 684 -10.65 16.81 -24.21
N LEU A 685 -11.66 16.43 -24.99
CA LEU A 685 -11.45 15.69 -26.22
C LEU A 685 -11.35 16.63 -27.45
N PRO A 686 -10.80 16.18 -28.58
CA PRO A 686 -10.72 16.99 -29.78
C PRO A 686 -12.07 17.55 -30.23
N GLY A 687 -12.16 18.87 -30.39
CA GLY A 687 -13.39 19.56 -30.82
C GLY A 687 -14.31 20.04 -29.71
N GLU A 688 -14.02 19.72 -28.46
CA GLU A 688 -14.76 20.19 -27.31
C GLU A 688 -14.36 21.63 -26.89
N PRO A 689 -15.18 22.28 -26.03
CA PRO A 689 -14.90 23.63 -25.53
C PRO A 689 -13.50 23.74 -24.88
N ALA A 690 -12.90 24.91 -24.93
CA ALA A 690 -11.56 25.13 -24.36
C ALA A 690 -11.51 25.01 -22.82
N TYR A 691 -12.66 25.14 -22.14
CA TYR A 691 -12.76 24.93 -20.69
C TYR A 691 -13.00 23.47 -20.32
N GLY A 692 -13.00 22.54 -21.29
CA GLY A 692 -13.19 21.11 -21.06
C GLY A 692 -14.63 20.68 -20.77
N VAL A 693 -14.77 19.43 -20.40
CA VAL A 693 -16.02 18.79 -19.99
C VAL A 693 -15.75 17.99 -18.72
N ALA A 694 -16.52 18.24 -17.67
CA ALA A 694 -16.48 17.41 -16.48
C ALA A 694 -17.19 16.08 -16.78
N ASP A 695 -16.53 14.97 -16.57
CA ASP A 695 -17.06 13.64 -16.87
C ASP A 695 -16.58 12.57 -15.88
N LEU A 696 -17.27 11.44 -15.92
CA LEU A 696 -16.86 10.24 -15.20
C LEU A 696 -15.70 9.56 -15.95
N HIS A 697 -14.56 9.47 -15.29
CA HIS A 697 -13.39 8.73 -15.77
C HIS A 697 -13.35 7.37 -15.10
N ILE A 698 -13.14 6.31 -15.87
CA ILE A 698 -13.25 4.94 -15.38
C ILE A 698 -11.99 4.14 -15.67
N HIS A 699 -11.57 3.35 -14.68
CA HIS A 699 -10.69 2.21 -14.88
C HIS A 699 -11.53 0.93 -14.69
N PRO A 700 -11.77 0.13 -15.75
CA PRO A 700 -12.66 -1.01 -15.65
C PRO A 700 -12.06 -2.17 -14.85
N LEU A 701 -12.92 -2.91 -14.14
CA LEU A 701 -12.54 -4.22 -13.60
C LEU A 701 -12.13 -5.16 -14.74
N GLU A 702 -11.09 -5.94 -14.49
CA GLU A 702 -10.69 -6.99 -15.43
C GLU A 702 -11.80 -8.04 -15.59
N PRO A 703 -12.04 -8.57 -16.81
CA PRO A 703 -13.00 -9.64 -17.02
C PRO A 703 -12.53 -10.92 -16.36
N ILE A 704 -13.40 -11.94 -16.32
CA ILE A 704 -13.02 -13.25 -15.81
C ILE A 704 -11.69 -13.73 -16.40
N SER A 705 -10.77 -14.09 -15.54
CA SER A 705 -9.46 -14.61 -15.94
C SER A 705 -9.15 -15.92 -15.25
N VAL A 706 -8.38 -16.79 -15.91
CA VAL A 706 -8.03 -18.12 -15.45
C VAL A 706 -6.53 -18.29 -15.50
N ARG A 707 -5.94 -18.84 -14.43
CA ARG A 707 -4.50 -19.15 -14.34
C ARG A 707 -4.30 -20.60 -13.94
N LEU A 708 -3.37 -21.27 -14.60
CA LEU A 708 -2.95 -22.63 -14.30
C LEU A 708 -1.51 -22.60 -13.82
N THR A 709 -1.27 -23.16 -12.64
CA THR A 709 0.06 -23.28 -12.04
C THR A 709 0.48 -24.74 -11.98
N VAL A 710 1.72 -25.04 -12.32
CA VAL A 710 2.38 -26.30 -12.02
C VAL A 710 3.61 -26.00 -11.20
N ALA A 711 3.77 -26.66 -10.07
CA ALA A 711 4.91 -26.47 -9.19
C ALA A 711 5.56 -27.80 -8.82
N LYS A 712 6.84 -27.71 -8.44
CA LYS A 712 7.66 -28.84 -7.98
C LYS A 712 8.48 -28.40 -6.77
N ASP A 713 8.27 -29.09 -5.67
CA ASP A 713 9.12 -29.03 -4.47
C ASP A 713 10.13 -30.18 -4.52
N PHE A 714 11.38 -29.91 -4.14
CA PHE A 714 12.50 -30.88 -4.26
C PHE A 714 12.95 -31.44 -2.92
#